data_1ed0e6fc2f0aa327129974dba3baba0e
#
_entry.id   1ed0e6fc2f0aa327129974dba3baba0e
#
_cell.length_a   1.000
_cell.length_b   1.000
_cell.length_c   1.000
_cell.angle_alpha   90.00
_cell.angle_beta   90.00
_cell.angle_gamma   90.00
#
_symmetry.space_group_name_H-M   'P 1'
#
loop_
_entity.id
_entity.type
_entity.pdbx_description
1 polymer ?
#
loop_
_entity_poly.entity_id
_entity_poly.type
_entity_poly.pdbx_seq_one_letter_code
_entity_poly.pdbx_strand_id
1 'polypeptide(L)'
;MTEELLNYFNGDELAASTWLNKYAKRDEHGNIVEQTPADMHRRMAKEFARIEKQYDDNALPFDQEKFSKHYHKRKPLTEKRIFELFNKFKYVIPAGSVMAGLGADKPVSLSNCFVLPSPEDSYSSIMMTRLNQAELMKRRGGVGYDLSNLRPRGAAVNNAAVTSTGAASFMDVCSDVTNEVAQQGRRGALMISMNANHPDVEEFIEKKQDLTKVTGANVSVQVTDEFMKAVEEDKDYLLRWPVDAFNDPYNVMPQDYEEYNKLYSIKTNNHKGYVKKVKAKEIWDKIIHCTWNTAEPGVIFRDRMVNFSPDGCYTKYRGVSTNPCGEIFMSGNESCRLIAINMLSFIDKPFTKDAKLNVSRVYDVTYDAMRLGDDLVDLENEAVRRILDVVKDDKYAVDVWTGILEKGENGRRCGLEFTALSDMCAAMGYKFCTKEANEFVEKVCRLMMSAVLDCQTDMALERGTFPDYDNNVENSNEWYKFISEEYPERYRMLNELGRRNISFTTAGPTGTISMLTQTSSGIEPVFMPYYVRRRKCVTADDRVDYTDKLGINFTEFVVVHPQLKKWAEANMSELLSKFDELTEKEWEEIYKQSPWYESCAQDIDWGRRVEVQGIVQKYLITHSISSTVNLPNNVSKEEVSNIYMEAWRNGLKGITVYRDGSREGIMIKKEQKKEDDKFESYVSAPKRPKTLHADFYSTKVKGEVFYVMVGLYKNKPYEIFVYKSDDNKQISNHTGTITKVKKSVYKYESDQIVIGNISQKLSTEELATALYSSMLMRTGANLKYIIKTAQKVDDNIASFTSAMVRILRKYLKEETLEGEKCPECGGKLIRENGCIHCIDCGWSRCG
;
A
#
# COMPACT_ATOMS: atom_id res chain seq x y z
N MET A 1 -1.53 19.08 24.99
CA MET A 1 -1.80 17.71 25.47
C MET A 1 -1.87 17.79 26.98
N THR A 2 -2.95 17.30 27.58
CA THR A 2 -3.17 17.37 29.03
C THR A 2 -2.43 16.24 29.74
N GLU A 3 -2.11 16.45 31.04
CA GLU A 3 -1.49 15.40 31.88
C GLU A 3 -2.41 14.17 32.00
N GLU A 4 -3.72 14.39 32.11
CA GLU A 4 -4.71 13.31 32.16
C GLU A 4 -4.68 12.41 30.91
N LEU A 5 -4.56 13.01 29.71
CA LEU A 5 -4.44 12.27 28.47
C LEU A 5 -3.13 11.47 28.38
N LEU A 6 -2.01 12.06 28.81
CA LEU A 6 -0.73 11.35 28.88
C LEU A 6 -0.79 10.17 29.85
N ASN A 7 -1.39 10.38 31.04
CA ASN A 7 -1.59 9.32 32.03
C ASN A 7 -2.49 8.20 31.51
N TYR A 8 -3.49 8.51 30.66
CA TYR A 8 -4.33 7.50 30.03
C TYR A 8 -3.51 6.53 29.17
N PHE A 9 -2.47 7.01 28.50
CA PHE A 9 -1.55 6.24 27.65
C PHE A 9 -0.22 5.87 28.32
N ASN A 10 -0.14 5.89 29.63
CA ASN A 10 1.07 5.57 30.42
C ASN A 10 2.30 6.39 29.98
N GLY A 11 2.11 7.66 29.63
CA GLY A 11 3.17 8.56 29.19
C GLY A 11 3.51 8.49 27.70
N ASP A 12 2.85 7.65 26.90
CA ASP A 12 3.11 7.53 25.46
C ASP A 12 2.53 8.74 24.69
N GLU A 13 3.41 9.69 24.38
CA GLU A 13 3.07 10.91 23.62
C GLU A 13 2.58 10.62 22.21
N LEU A 14 3.09 9.56 21.57
CA LEU A 14 2.70 9.21 20.21
C LEU A 14 1.26 8.67 20.17
N ALA A 15 0.90 7.77 21.07
CA ALA A 15 -0.45 7.28 21.22
C ALA A 15 -1.42 8.41 21.58
N ALA A 16 -1.06 9.25 22.55
CA ALA A 16 -1.87 10.39 22.99
C ALA A 16 -2.11 11.40 21.87
N SER A 17 -1.05 11.82 21.14
CA SER A 17 -1.16 12.73 20.01
C SER A 17 -1.93 12.15 18.84
N THR A 18 -1.78 10.85 18.59
CA THR A 18 -2.51 10.14 17.54
C THR A 18 -4.01 10.14 17.82
N TRP A 19 -4.42 9.83 19.03
CA TRP A 19 -5.83 9.88 19.41
C TRP A 19 -6.38 11.31 19.31
N LEU A 20 -5.68 12.27 19.91
CA LEU A 20 -6.09 13.68 19.94
C LEU A 20 -6.31 14.30 18.55
N ASN A 21 -5.41 13.98 17.60
CA ASN A 21 -5.45 14.55 16.27
C ASN A 21 -6.44 13.85 15.33
N LYS A 22 -6.68 12.54 15.52
CA LYS A 22 -7.46 11.75 14.57
C LYS A 22 -8.86 11.38 15.04
N TYR A 23 -9.12 11.26 16.35
CA TYR A 23 -10.32 10.62 16.89
C TYR A 23 -11.10 11.43 17.91
N ALA A 24 -10.44 12.33 18.66
CA ALA A 24 -11.13 13.18 19.63
C ALA A 24 -12.23 14.00 18.95
N LYS A 25 -13.46 13.94 19.51
CA LYS A 25 -14.60 14.70 18.99
C LYS A 25 -14.31 16.19 19.11
N ARG A 26 -14.67 16.93 18.03
CA ARG A 26 -14.55 18.39 17.96
C ARG A 26 -15.93 19.00 17.73
N ASP A 27 -16.14 20.19 18.28
CA ASP A 27 -17.33 20.99 18.04
C ASP A 27 -17.32 21.60 16.62
N GLU A 28 -18.33 22.38 16.30
CA GLU A 28 -18.46 23.10 15.02
C GLU A 28 -17.35 24.13 14.76
N HIS A 29 -16.72 24.63 15.82
CA HIS A 29 -15.60 25.58 15.79
C HIS A 29 -14.23 24.89 15.73
N GLY A 30 -14.18 23.55 15.81
CA GLY A 30 -12.95 22.75 15.76
C GLY A 30 -12.29 22.54 17.12
N ASN A 31 -12.90 23.00 18.24
CA ASN A 31 -12.39 22.77 19.59
C ASN A 31 -12.61 21.31 20.01
N ILE A 32 -11.66 20.76 20.77
CA ILE A 32 -11.76 19.40 21.29
C ILE A 32 -12.78 19.36 22.42
N VAL A 33 -13.75 18.47 22.32
CA VAL A 33 -14.81 18.26 23.32
C VAL A 33 -14.49 17.10 24.25
N GLU A 34 -13.89 16.04 23.73
CA GLU A 34 -13.49 14.86 24.49
C GLU A 34 -12.09 15.05 25.08
N GLN A 35 -11.93 14.84 26.37
CA GLN A 35 -10.67 15.07 27.08
C GLN A 35 -9.75 13.84 27.02
N THR A 36 -10.34 12.63 27.06
CA THR A 36 -9.63 11.37 27.04
C THR A 36 -10.36 10.35 26.14
N PRO A 37 -9.70 9.25 25.73
CA PRO A 37 -10.39 8.16 25.04
C PRO A 37 -11.57 7.56 25.79
N ALA A 38 -11.65 7.70 27.12
CA ALA A 38 -12.79 7.20 27.88
C ALA A 38 -14.10 7.91 27.49
N ASP A 39 -14.05 9.20 27.13
CA ASP A 39 -15.22 9.95 26.69
C ASP A 39 -15.71 9.43 25.32
N MET A 40 -14.76 9.20 24.39
CA MET A 40 -15.03 8.56 23.10
C MET A 40 -15.65 7.17 23.28
N HIS A 41 -15.10 6.37 24.19
CA HIS A 41 -15.62 5.03 24.45
C HIS A 41 -17.04 5.07 25.04
N ARG A 42 -17.38 6.03 25.91
CA ARG A 42 -18.75 6.22 26.41
C ARG A 42 -19.71 6.61 25.28
N ARG A 43 -19.29 7.56 24.44
CA ARG A 43 -20.08 7.97 23.25
C ARG A 43 -20.42 6.78 22.36
N MET A 44 -19.41 5.98 22.02
CA MET A 44 -19.62 4.79 21.18
C MET A 44 -20.49 3.73 21.90
N ALA A 45 -20.19 3.43 23.16
CA ALA A 45 -20.94 2.42 23.93
C ALA A 45 -22.44 2.72 24.01
N LYS A 46 -22.80 3.98 24.12
CA LYS A 46 -24.21 4.42 24.09
C LYS A 46 -24.91 4.07 22.78
N GLU A 47 -24.25 4.31 21.64
CA GLU A 47 -24.82 4.02 20.33
C GLU A 47 -24.98 2.52 20.07
N PHE A 48 -23.96 1.73 20.40
CA PHE A 48 -24.05 0.27 20.29
C PHE A 48 -25.13 -0.30 21.22
N ALA A 49 -25.23 0.16 22.45
CA ALA A 49 -26.26 -0.29 23.39
C ALA A 49 -27.68 0.07 22.92
N ARG A 50 -27.82 1.16 22.17
CA ARG A 50 -29.10 1.55 21.54
C ARG A 50 -29.53 0.51 20.48
N ILE A 51 -28.60 0.02 19.67
CA ILE A 51 -28.90 -1.01 18.67
C ILE A 51 -29.24 -2.36 19.35
N GLU A 52 -28.43 -2.78 20.32
CA GLU A 52 -28.75 -4.00 21.09
C GLU A 52 -30.16 -3.96 21.71
N LYS A 53 -30.53 -2.82 22.30
CA LYS A 53 -31.85 -2.63 22.87
C LYS A 53 -32.98 -2.72 21.83
N GLN A 54 -32.77 -2.21 20.59
CA GLN A 54 -33.73 -2.33 19.51
C GLN A 54 -34.02 -3.81 19.16
N TYR A 55 -33.00 -4.65 19.18
CA TYR A 55 -33.16 -6.08 18.94
C TYR A 55 -33.78 -6.79 20.13
N ASP A 56 -33.46 -6.44 21.35
CA ASP A 56 -34.11 -6.99 22.55
C ASP A 56 -35.61 -6.66 22.58
N ASP A 57 -36.00 -5.42 22.25
CA ASP A 57 -37.38 -4.94 22.18
C ASP A 57 -38.19 -5.56 21.03
N ASN A 58 -37.53 -6.00 19.95
CA ASN A 58 -38.13 -6.55 18.73
C ASN A 58 -37.69 -7.99 18.44
N ALA A 59 -37.27 -8.74 19.44
CA ALA A 59 -36.80 -10.10 19.28
C ALA A 59 -37.80 -10.98 18.56
N LEU A 60 -37.33 -11.75 17.56
CA LEU A 60 -38.20 -12.72 16.87
C LEU A 60 -38.63 -13.81 17.85
N PRO A 61 -39.85 -14.41 17.67
CA PRO A 61 -40.19 -15.61 18.43
C PRO A 61 -39.24 -16.74 18.07
N PHE A 62 -38.52 -17.24 19.03
CA PHE A 62 -37.46 -18.23 18.83
C PHE A 62 -37.56 -19.39 19.82
N ASP A 63 -37.05 -20.56 19.38
CA ASP A 63 -36.88 -21.73 20.20
C ASP A 63 -35.63 -21.63 21.04
N GLN A 64 -35.74 -21.43 22.33
CA GLN A 64 -34.62 -21.23 23.25
C GLN A 64 -33.65 -22.43 23.29
N GLU A 65 -34.12 -23.63 22.99
CA GLU A 65 -33.31 -24.84 22.99
C GLU A 65 -32.31 -24.89 21.84
N LYS A 66 -32.52 -24.10 20.78
CA LYS A 66 -31.68 -24.04 19.60
C LYS A 66 -30.47 -23.09 19.72
N PHE A 67 -30.46 -22.21 20.72
CA PHE A 67 -29.33 -21.34 20.97
C PHE A 67 -28.09 -22.11 21.43
N SER A 68 -26.92 -21.56 21.15
CA SER A 68 -25.67 -22.11 21.66
C SER A 68 -25.65 -22.11 23.20
N LYS A 69 -24.83 -23.01 23.76
CA LYS A 69 -24.60 -23.02 25.20
C LYS A 69 -24.04 -21.70 25.73
N HIS A 70 -23.34 -20.96 24.90
CA HIS A 70 -22.76 -19.66 25.25
C HIS A 70 -23.82 -18.57 25.33
N TYR A 71 -24.81 -18.54 24.44
CA TYR A 71 -25.92 -17.59 24.47
C TYR A 71 -26.59 -17.51 25.83
N HIS A 72 -26.89 -18.65 26.43
CA HIS A 72 -27.57 -18.69 27.76
C HIS A 72 -26.68 -18.23 28.93
N LYS A 73 -25.35 -18.12 28.72
CA LYS A 73 -24.38 -17.72 29.74
C LYS A 73 -23.81 -16.32 29.51
N ARG A 74 -24.01 -15.75 28.34
CA ARG A 74 -23.48 -14.45 27.99
C ARG A 74 -24.06 -13.35 28.89
N LYS A 75 -23.30 -12.31 29.13
CA LYS A 75 -23.77 -11.10 29.75
C LYS A 75 -24.43 -10.21 28.72
N PRO A 76 -25.58 -9.56 29.03
CA PRO A 76 -26.18 -8.58 28.15
C PRO A 76 -25.20 -7.46 27.79
N LEU A 77 -25.22 -7.03 26.52
CA LEU A 77 -24.40 -5.91 26.02
C LEU A 77 -25.03 -4.56 26.36
N THR A 78 -25.07 -4.27 27.65
CA THR A 78 -25.49 -2.95 28.16
C THR A 78 -24.42 -1.89 27.87
N GLU A 79 -24.77 -0.61 27.90
CA GLU A 79 -23.83 0.50 27.73
C GLU A 79 -22.60 0.35 28.64
N LYS A 80 -22.81 -0.03 29.91
CA LYS A 80 -21.72 -0.27 30.87
C LYS A 80 -20.82 -1.42 30.40
N ARG A 81 -21.39 -2.53 29.93
CA ARG A 81 -20.61 -3.71 29.49
C ARG A 81 -19.81 -3.37 28.23
N ILE A 82 -20.41 -2.67 27.27
CA ILE A 82 -19.75 -2.25 26.04
C ILE A 82 -18.62 -1.26 26.37
N PHE A 83 -18.86 -0.30 27.27
CA PHE A 83 -17.78 0.58 27.73
C PHE A 83 -16.63 -0.21 28.36
N GLU A 84 -16.89 -1.21 29.19
CA GLU A 84 -15.84 -2.07 29.77
C GLU A 84 -15.05 -2.83 28.69
N LEU A 85 -15.67 -3.24 27.58
CA LEU A 85 -15.00 -3.87 26.45
C LEU A 85 -14.07 -2.91 25.72
N PHE A 86 -14.48 -1.65 25.55
CA PHE A 86 -13.71 -0.63 24.79
C PHE A 86 -12.64 0.07 25.65
N ASN A 87 -12.93 0.31 26.94
CA ASN A 87 -12.12 1.19 27.77
C ASN A 87 -10.66 0.74 27.85
N LYS A 88 -9.76 1.72 27.75
CA LYS A 88 -8.31 1.54 27.65
C LYS A 88 -7.87 0.67 26.47
N PHE A 89 -8.71 0.56 25.44
CA PHE A 89 -8.43 -0.28 24.27
C PHE A 89 -8.11 -1.74 24.66
N LYS A 90 -8.76 -2.21 25.71
CA LYS A 90 -8.33 -3.44 26.40
C LYS A 90 -8.75 -4.70 25.64
N TYR A 91 -10.00 -4.79 25.22
CA TYR A 91 -10.57 -6.02 24.65
C TYR A 91 -11.02 -5.83 23.19
N VAL A 92 -11.88 -4.84 22.95
CA VAL A 92 -12.49 -4.58 21.65
C VAL A 92 -12.24 -3.14 21.25
N ILE A 93 -11.82 -2.92 20.02
CA ILE A 93 -11.48 -1.60 19.48
C ILE A 93 -12.21 -1.39 18.16
N PRO A 94 -13.23 -0.53 18.09
CA PRO A 94 -13.82 -0.12 16.83
C PRO A 94 -12.80 0.56 15.92
N ALA A 95 -12.91 0.36 14.61
CA ALA A 95 -11.97 0.92 13.64
C ALA A 95 -11.97 2.46 13.60
N GLY A 96 -10.96 3.02 12.94
CA GLY A 96 -10.71 4.45 12.95
C GLY A 96 -11.87 5.33 12.48
N SER A 97 -12.65 4.90 11.47
CA SER A 97 -13.82 5.65 11.02
C SER A 97 -14.94 5.62 12.05
N VAL A 98 -15.09 4.51 12.79
CA VAL A 98 -16.07 4.37 13.88
C VAL A 98 -15.69 5.27 15.05
N MET A 99 -14.44 5.21 15.50
CA MET A 99 -13.94 6.08 16.59
C MET A 99 -14.15 7.55 16.28
N ALA A 100 -13.92 7.97 15.04
CA ALA A 100 -14.04 9.37 14.64
C ALA A 100 -15.47 9.81 14.32
N GLY A 101 -16.32 8.91 13.81
CA GLY A 101 -17.60 9.26 13.18
C GLY A 101 -18.83 8.88 14.00
N LEU A 102 -18.80 7.78 14.78
CA LEU A 102 -19.99 7.32 15.50
C LEU A 102 -20.39 8.31 16.60
N GLY A 103 -21.64 8.76 16.59
CA GLY A 103 -22.14 9.78 17.52
C GLY A 103 -21.53 11.17 17.31
N ALA A 104 -20.86 11.42 16.16
CA ALA A 104 -20.43 12.73 15.72
C ALA A 104 -21.52 13.41 14.87
N ASP A 105 -21.47 14.75 14.81
CA ASP A 105 -22.50 15.54 14.13
C ASP A 105 -22.27 15.61 12.61
N LYS A 106 -21.10 15.20 12.11
CA LYS A 106 -20.76 15.23 10.68
C LYS A 106 -21.28 13.99 9.95
N PRO A 107 -21.85 14.14 8.74
CA PRO A 107 -22.33 13.03 7.91
C PRO A 107 -21.14 12.32 7.25
N VAL A 108 -20.51 11.40 7.97
CA VAL A 108 -19.39 10.57 7.52
C VAL A 108 -19.73 9.10 7.63
N SER A 109 -19.14 8.29 6.79
CA SER A 109 -19.26 6.83 6.88
C SER A 109 -18.46 6.28 8.07
N LEU A 110 -18.95 5.23 8.67
CA LEU A 110 -18.26 4.44 9.70
C LEU A 110 -17.42 3.31 9.08
N SER A 111 -17.58 3.04 7.77
CA SER A 111 -16.77 2.09 7.01
C SER A 111 -15.43 2.71 6.62
N ASN A 112 -14.37 1.92 6.70
CA ASN A 112 -13.04 2.34 6.25
C ASN A 112 -12.77 1.98 4.79
N CYS A 113 -13.43 0.94 4.27
CA CYS A 113 -13.09 0.25 3.04
C CYS A 113 -14.32 0.04 2.16
N PHE A 114 -14.15 0.36 0.87
CA PHE A 114 -15.17 0.23 -0.15
C PHE A 114 -14.58 -0.42 -1.40
N VAL A 115 -15.40 -1.15 -2.14
CA VAL A 115 -15.10 -1.56 -3.50
C VAL A 115 -16.18 -1.01 -4.43
N LEU A 116 -15.76 -0.31 -5.49
CA LEU A 116 -16.64 0.15 -6.55
C LEU A 116 -16.81 -0.94 -7.62
N PRO A 117 -17.90 -0.92 -8.36
CA PRO A 117 -18.03 -1.72 -9.57
C PRO A 117 -16.85 -1.43 -10.50
N SER A 118 -16.31 -2.46 -11.15
CA SER A 118 -15.35 -2.27 -12.24
C SER A 118 -15.97 -1.37 -13.31
N PRO A 119 -15.26 -0.37 -13.82
CA PRO A 119 -15.79 0.47 -14.87
C PRO A 119 -16.14 -0.39 -16.10
N GLU A 120 -17.29 -0.14 -16.68
CA GLU A 120 -17.63 -0.69 -17.98
C GLU A 120 -16.77 -0.03 -19.07
N ASP A 121 -16.65 -0.68 -20.21
CA ASP A 121 -15.81 -0.25 -21.33
C ASP A 121 -16.36 0.98 -22.06
N SER A 122 -16.49 2.09 -21.33
CA SER A 122 -16.95 3.38 -21.86
C SER A 122 -16.36 4.53 -21.05
N TYR A 123 -16.13 5.68 -21.71
CA TYR A 123 -15.66 6.89 -21.00
C TYR A 123 -16.63 7.36 -19.92
N SER A 124 -17.94 7.22 -20.15
CA SER A 124 -18.94 7.59 -19.14
C SER A 124 -18.77 6.76 -17.86
N SER A 125 -18.59 5.46 -17.97
CA SER A 125 -18.39 4.58 -16.82
C SER A 125 -17.03 4.82 -16.14
N ILE A 126 -15.96 5.03 -16.91
CA ILE A 126 -14.64 5.38 -16.36
C ILE A 126 -14.71 6.68 -15.55
N MET A 127 -15.36 7.71 -16.07
CA MET A 127 -15.52 9.00 -15.39
C MET A 127 -16.42 8.88 -14.16
N MET A 128 -17.49 8.07 -14.24
CA MET A 128 -18.37 7.80 -13.11
C MET A 128 -17.62 7.10 -11.98
N THR A 129 -16.80 6.10 -12.28
CA THR A 129 -15.97 5.43 -11.29
C THR A 129 -15.05 6.40 -10.54
N ARG A 130 -14.45 7.37 -11.24
CA ARG A 130 -13.62 8.43 -10.62
C ARG A 130 -14.44 9.37 -9.73
N LEU A 131 -15.63 9.76 -10.19
CA LEU A 131 -16.54 10.58 -9.39
C LEU A 131 -16.95 9.87 -8.12
N ASN A 132 -17.34 8.60 -8.22
CA ASN A 132 -17.70 7.75 -7.08
C ASN A 132 -16.51 7.55 -6.14
N GLN A 133 -15.29 7.37 -6.67
CA GLN A 133 -14.06 7.32 -5.88
C GLN A 133 -13.89 8.59 -5.02
N ALA A 134 -14.02 9.76 -5.62
CA ALA A 134 -13.92 11.04 -4.91
C ALA A 134 -15.02 11.18 -3.85
N GLU A 135 -16.26 10.78 -4.19
CA GLU A 135 -17.41 10.84 -3.27
C GLU A 135 -17.19 9.98 -2.01
N LEU A 136 -16.65 8.77 -2.16
CA LEU A 136 -16.37 7.89 -1.03
C LEU A 136 -15.15 8.37 -0.23
N MET A 137 -14.09 8.82 -0.91
CA MET A 137 -12.87 9.28 -0.24
C MET A 137 -13.09 10.53 0.60
N LYS A 138 -13.89 11.50 0.14
CA LYS A 138 -14.21 12.71 0.94
C LYS A 138 -14.98 12.39 2.23
N ARG A 139 -15.56 11.17 2.33
CA ARG A 139 -16.28 10.68 3.51
C ARG A 139 -15.52 9.61 4.29
N ARG A 140 -14.18 9.59 4.16
CA ARG A 140 -13.19 8.78 4.89
C ARG A 140 -13.01 7.36 4.36
N GLY A 141 -13.61 6.98 3.23
CA GLY A 141 -13.45 5.66 2.62
C GLY A 141 -12.13 5.48 1.88
N GLY A 142 -11.47 4.34 2.05
CA GLY A 142 -10.50 3.82 1.09
C GLY A 142 -11.24 3.03 0.02
N VAL A 143 -10.79 3.09 -1.23
CA VAL A 143 -11.54 2.56 -2.38
C VAL A 143 -10.70 1.56 -3.16
N GLY A 144 -11.33 0.51 -3.69
CA GLY A 144 -10.71 -0.40 -4.65
C GLY A 144 -11.63 -0.68 -5.84
N TYR A 145 -11.05 -0.95 -7.00
CA TYR A 145 -11.76 -1.42 -8.20
C TYR A 145 -10.79 -2.09 -9.18
N ASP A 146 -11.35 -2.82 -10.14
CA ASP A 146 -10.63 -3.57 -11.15
C ASP A 146 -10.79 -2.93 -12.53
N LEU A 147 -9.74 -2.90 -13.33
CA LEU A 147 -9.74 -2.30 -14.68
C LEU A 147 -9.86 -3.34 -15.82
N SER A 148 -10.03 -4.61 -15.51
CA SER A 148 -10.01 -5.70 -16.50
C SER A 148 -11.16 -5.64 -17.52
N ASN A 149 -12.24 -4.92 -17.23
CA ASN A 149 -13.35 -4.76 -18.17
C ASN A 149 -13.03 -3.79 -19.31
N LEU A 150 -12.00 -2.95 -19.16
CA LEU A 150 -11.62 -1.96 -20.17
C LEU A 150 -10.88 -2.62 -21.32
N ARG A 151 -11.20 -2.22 -22.56
CA ARG A 151 -10.56 -2.76 -23.76
C ARG A 151 -9.05 -2.47 -23.80
N PRO A 152 -8.26 -3.38 -24.37
CA PRO A 152 -6.82 -3.23 -24.42
C PRO A 152 -6.36 -2.13 -25.38
N ARG A 153 -5.10 -1.77 -25.25
CA ARG A 153 -4.39 -0.85 -26.15
C ARG A 153 -4.50 -1.32 -27.61
N GLY A 154 -4.77 -0.38 -28.50
CA GLY A 154 -4.92 -0.64 -29.93
C GLY A 154 -6.27 -1.23 -30.34
N ALA A 155 -7.15 -1.57 -29.40
CA ALA A 155 -8.51 -2.00 -29.70
C ALA A 155 -9.29 -0.88 -30.38
N ALA A 156 -10.09 -1.20 -31.38
CA ALA A 156 -10.89 -0.24 -32.12
C ALA A 156 -11.90 0.49 -31.22
N VAL A 157 -12.00 1.80 -31.40
CA VAL A 157 -12.99 2.68 -30.75
C VAL A 157 -13.80 3.45 -31.79
N ASN A 158 -15.04 3.75 -31.46
CA ASN A 158 -15.93 4.49 -32.34
C ASN A 158 -15.91 5.99 -32.03
N ASN A 159 -14.71 6.60 -32.08
CA ASN A 159 -14.50 8.04 -31.86
C ASN A 159 -13.29 8.53 -32.69
N ALA A 160 -12.94 9.82 -32.55
CA ALA A 160 -11.84 10.43 -33.31
C ALA A 160 -10.45 9.80 -33.08
N ALA A 161 -10.25 9.06 -31.99
CA ALA A 161 -8.98 8.43 -31.68
C ALA A 161 -8.75 7.14 -32.49
N VAL A 162 -9.80 6.53 -33.07
CA VAL A 162 -9.79 5.29 -33.85
C VAL A 162 -9.40 4.06 -33.03
N THR A 163 -8.41 4.18 -32.12
CA THR A 163 -7.93 3.07 -31.27
C THR A 163 -7.82 3.50 -29.81
N SER A 164 -7.97 2.52 -28.91
CA SER A 164 -7.86 2.69 -27.46
C SER A 164 -6.41 2.90 -27.01
N THR A 165 -6.21 3.74 -26.03
CA THR A 165 -4.93 3.90 -25.32
C THR A 165 -4.66 2.77 -24.31
N GLY A 166 -5.63 1.88 -24.11
CA GLY A 166 -5.54 0.71 -23.22
C GLY A 166 -5.93 0.97 -21.77
N ALA A 167 -6.27 -0.11 -21.06
CA ALA A 167 -6.74 -0.08 -19.68
C ALA A 167 -5.71 0.55 -18.72
N ALA A 168 -4.43 0.22 -18.87
CA ALA A 168 -3.35 0.75 -18.01
C ALA A 168 -3.14 2.27 -18.14
N SER A 169 -3.58 2.88 -19.24
CA SER A 169 -3.46 4.34 -19.43
C SER A 169 -4.32 5.16 -18.47
N PHE A 170 -5.40 4.60 -17.95
CA PHE A 170 -6.32 5.28 -17.04
C PHE A 170 -5.85 5.31 -15.58
N MET A 171 -4.80 4.57 -15.23
CA MET A 171 -4.30 4.47 -13.84
C MET A 171 -3.80 5.81 -13.29
N ASP A 172 -3.15 6.64 -14.11
CA ASP A 172 -2.58 7.91 -13.66
C ASP A 172 -3.66 8.85 -13.14
N VAL A 173 -4.74 9.06 -13.88
CA VAL A 173 -5.83 9.95 -13.47
C VAL A 173 -6.61 9.38 -12.28
N CYS A 174 -6.76 8.06 -12.19
CA CYS A 174 -7.34 7.43 -10.99
C CYS A 174 -6.50 7.72 -9.73
N SER A 175 -5.18 7.66 -9.87
CA SER A 175 -4.23 8.03 -8.81
C SER A 175 -4.30 9.51 -8.45
N ASP A 176 -4.44 10.40 -9.44
CA ASP A 176 -4.52 11.84 -9.22
C ASP A 176 -5.75 12.24 -8.42
N VAL A 177 -6.91 11.62 -8.66
CA VAL A 177 -8.11 11.80 -7.83
C VAL A 177 -7.84 11.48 -6.35
N THR A 178 -7.07 10.43 -6.08
CA THR A 178 -6.70 10.09 -4.69
C THR A 178 -5.83 11.17 -4.05
N ASN A 179 -4.90 11.74 -4.82
CA ASN A 179 -3.98 12.79 -4.33
C ASN A 179 -4.70 14.13 -4.12
N GLU A 180 -5.76 14.39 -4.90
CA GLU A 180 -6.56 15.63 -4.80
C GLU A 180 -7.49 15.62 -3.59
N VAL A 181 -8.13 14.48 -3.30
CA VAL A 181 -9.14 14.41 -2.22
C VAL A 181 -8.48 14.41 -0.83
N ALA A 182 -8.58 15.55 -0.15
CA ALA A 182 -8.08 15.72 1.22
C ALA A 182 -9.04 15.12 2.28
N GLN A 183 -8.49 14.44 3.29
CA GLN A 183 -9.22 13.82 4.41
C GLN A 183 -8.69 14.32 5.77
N GLN A 184 -8.71 15.61 6.05
CA GLN A 184 -8.20 16.17 7.32
C GLN A 184 -6.79 15.66 7.70
N GLY A 185 -5.81 15.84 6.81
CA GLY A 185 -4.43 15.40 7.03
C GLY A 185 -4.18 13.90 6.81
N ARG A 186 -5.19 13.14 6.35
CA ARG A 186 -5.05 11.79 5.84
C ARG A 186 -5.17 11.81 4.31
N ARG A 187 -4.26 11.14 3.61
CA ARG A 187 -4.39 10.93 2.15
C ARG A 187 -5.50 9.92 1.89
N GLY A 188 -6.18 10.03 0.75
CA GLY A 188 -7.02 8.98 0.20
C GLY A 188 -6.20 7.69 0.03
N ALA A 189 -6.87 6.55 -0.06
CA ALA A 189 -6.24 5.28 -0.33
C ALA A 189 -7.00 4.58 -1.45
N LEU A 190 -6.27 4.11 -2.46
CA LEU A 190 -6.82 3.45 -3.65
C LEU A 190 -6.11 2.11 -3.89
N MET A 191 -6.88 1.09 -4.27
CA MET A 191 -6.39 -0.14 -4.88
C MET A 191 -6.86 -0.18 -6.33
N ILE A 192 -5.94 -0.38 -7.25
CA ILE A 192 -6.24 -0.70 -8.64
C ILE A 192 -5.77 -2.12 -8.91
N SER A 193 -6.67 -2.98 -9.39
CA SER A 193 -6.31 -4.34 -9.79
C SER A 193 -6.57 -4.61 -11.26
N MET A 194 -5.91 -5.64 -11.78
CA MET A 194 -6.12 -6.18 -13.13
C MET A 194 -5.88 -7.68 -13.13
N ASN A 195 -6.67 -8.41 -13.90
CA ASN A 195 -6.49 -9.84 -14.08
C ASN A 195 -5.24 -10.14 -14.92
N ALA A 196 -4.51 -11.20 -14.55
CA ALA A 196 -3.29 -11.63 -15.24
C ALA A 196 -3.52 -12.04 -16.72
N ASN A 197 -4.76 -12.35 -17.09
CA ASN A 197 -5.12 -12.71 -18.46
C ASN A 197 -5.54 -11.51 -19.33
N HIS A 198 -5.50 -10.27 -18.81
CA HIS A 198 -5.80 -9.08 -19.61
C HIS A 198 -4.66 -8.77 -20.59
N PRO A 199 -4.92 -8.40 -21.87
CA PRO A 199 -3.87 -8.10 -22.84
C PRO A 199 -2.90 -6.98 -22.45
N ASP A 200 -3.34 -6.02 -21.64
CA ASP A 200 -2.50 -4.89 -21.15
C ASP A 200 -1.81 -5.20 -19.80
N VAL A 201 -1.84 -6.44 -19.31
CA VAL A 201 -1.31 -6.77 -17.99
C VAL A 201 0.17 -6.45 -17.86
N GLU A 202 0.95 -6.62 -18.93
CA GLU A 202 2.37 -6.29 -18.92
C GLU A 202 2.62 -4.78 -18.68
N GLU A 203 1.89 -3.91 -19.39
CA GLU A 203 1.94 -2.45 -19.18
C GLU A 203 1.46 -2.07 -17.78
N PHE A 204 0.41 -2.75 -17.28
CA PHE A 204 -0.11 -2.53 -15.93
C PHE A 204 0.94 -2.86 -14.86
N ILE A 205 1.64 -3.99 -14.97
CA ILE A 205 2.71 -4.43 -14.06
C ILE A 205 3.85 -3.40 -14.03
N GLU A 206 4.27 -2.94 -15.20
CA GLU A 206 5.44 -2.05 -15.34
C GLU A 206 5.14 -0.58 -14.98
N LYS A 207 3.86 -0.21 -14.85
CA LYS A 207 3.45 1.19 -14.70
C LYS A 207 4.13 1.93 -13.54
N LYS A 208 4.32 1.26 -12.40
CA LYS A 208 4.95 1.83 -11.20
C LYS A 208 6.47 1.68 -11.14
N GLN A 209 7.11 1.19 -12.20
CA GLN A 209 8.57 1.26 -12.30
C GLN A 209 9.04 2.72 -12.49
N ASP A 210 8.20 3.56 -13.06
CA ASP A 210 8.34 5.02 -12.95
C ASP A 210 7.69 5.48 -11.63
N LEU A 211 8.52 5.78 -10.63
CA LEU A 211 8.07 6.19 -9.30
C LEU A 211 7.30 7.53 -9.27
N THR A 212 7.26 8.26 -10.38
CA THR A 212 6.45 9.48 -10.52
C THR A 212 5.02 9.19 -10.95
N LYS A 213 4.73 7.97 -11.36
CA LYS A 213 3.42 7.51 -11.84
C LYS A 213 2.64 6.79 -10.76
N VAL A 214 1.32 6.90 -10.82
CA VAL A 214 0.38 6.19 -9.95
C VAL A 214 0.75 6.26 -8.46
N THR A 215 1.14 7.46 -8.00
CA THR A 215 1.64 7.70 -6.63
C THR A 215 0.56 7.60 -5.55
N GLY A 216 -0.71 7.73 -5.93
CA GLY A 216 -1.87 7.70 -5.03
C GLY A 216 -2.59 6.35 -4.97
N ALA A 217 -2.08 5.30 -5.62
CA ALA A 217 -2.73 3.99 -5.62
C ALA A 217 -1.75 2.85 -5.34
N ASN A 218 -2.23 1.82 -4.63
CA ASN A 218 -1.63 0.50 -4.60
C ASN A 218 -2.09 -0.27 -5.84
N VAL A 219 -1.24 -1.15 -6.35
CA VAL A 219 -1.48 -1.91 -7.58
C VAL A 219 -1.31 -3.40 -7.31
N SER A 220 -2.28 -4.21 -7.76
CA SER A 220 -2.23 -5.66 -7.60
C SER A 220 -2.68 -6.39 -8.85
N VAL A 221 -2.02 -7.51 -9.17
CA VAL A 221 -2.42 -8.43 -10.23
C VAL A 221 -3.24 -9.56 -9.63
N GLN A 222 -4.42 -9.81 -10.20
CA GLN A 222 -5.25 -10.96 -9.84
C GLN A 222 -4.83 -12.15 -10.67
N VAL A 223 -4.33 -13.20 -10.03
CA VAL A 223 -3.91 -14.45 -10.67
C VAL A 223 -4.88 -15.58 -10.34
N THR A 224 -5.09 -16.47 -11.32
CA THR A 224 -5.90 -17.68 -11.15
C THR A 224 -5.02 -18.90 -10.91
N ASP A 225 -5.61 -20.01 -10.45
CA ASP A 225 -4.92 -21.28 -10.34
C ASP A 225 -4.44 -21.80 -11.70
N GLU A 226 -5.19 -21.51 -12.76
CA GLU A 226 -4.79 -21.80 -14.15
C GLU A 226 -3.47 -21.08 -14.51
N PHE A 227 -3.38 -19.78 -14.22
CA PHE A 227 -2.17 -19.01 -14.45
C PHE A 227 -0.99 -19.55 -13.61
N MET A 228 -1.19 -19.79 -12.32
CA MET A 228 -0.14 -20.28 -11.43
C MET A 228 0.39 -21.67 -11.84
N LYS A 229 -0.49 -22.58 -12.27
CA LYS A 229 -0.11 -23.87 -12.84
C LYS A 229 0.65 -23.71 -14.15
N ALA A 230 0.21 -22.79 -15.02
CA ALA A 230 0.92 -22.51 -16.28
C ALA A 230 2.33 -21.93 -16.03
N VAL A 231 2.51 -21.12 -14.97
CA VAL A 231 3.84 -20.64 -14.53
C VAL A 231 4.71 -21.79 -14.05
N GLU A 232 4.18 -22.67 -13.19
CA GLU A 232 4.91 -23.80 -12.62
C GLU A 232 5.34 -24.81 -13.68
N GLU A 233 4.50 -25.03 -14.69
CA GLU A 233 4.72 -25.99 -15.76
C GLU A 233 5.37 -25.36 -17.03
N ASP A 234 5.75 -24.07 -16.98
CA ASP A 234 6.31 -23.29 -18.11
C ASP A 234 5.45 -23.38 -19.38
N LYS A 235 4.13 -23.31 -19.22
CA LYS A 235 3.17 -23.40 -20.32
C LYS A 235 2.86 -22.06 -20.97
N ASP A 236 2.31 -22.13 -22.17
CA ASP A 236 1.68 -21.00 -22.81
C ASP A 236 0.41 -20.59 -22.06
N TYR A 237 0.11 -19.29 -22.09
CA TYR A 237 -1.06 -18.69 -21.47
C TYR A 237 -1.74 -17.72 -22.44
N LEU A 238 -3.06 -17.66 -22.38
CA LEU A 238 -3.83 -16.78 -23.26
C LEU A 238 -4.25 -15.51 -22.52
N LEU A 239 -3.69 -14.39 -22.94
CA LEU A 239 -4.24 -13.08 -22.61
C LEU A 239 -5.47 -12.86 -23.48
N ARG A 240 -6.54 -12.35 -22.88
CA ARG A 240 -7.84 -12.23 -23.53
C ARG A 240 -8.65 -11.05 -23.05
N TRP A 241 -9.40 -10.46 -23.93
CA TRP A 241 -10.41 -9.46 -23.60
C TRP A 241 -11.64 -9.65 -24.51
N PRO A 242 -12.89 -9.59 -23.99
CA PRO A 242 -13.21 -9.37 -22.57
C PRO A 242 -12.72 -10.50 -21.67
N VAL A 243 -12.33 -10.09 -20.48
CA VAL A 243 -12.07 -11.03 -19.40
C VAL A 243 -13.42 -11.37 -18.80
N ASP A 244 -14.04 -12.44 -19.22
CA ASP A 244 -15.35 -12.90 -18.74
C ASP A 244 -15.22 -13.48 -17.31
N ALA A 245 -14.68 -12.67 -16.41
CA ALA A 245 -14.43 -13.04 -15.04
C ALA A 245 -15.72 -13.20 -14.22
N PHE A 246 -16.87 -12.75 -14.74
CA PHE A 246 -18.08 -12.63 -13.96
C PHE A 246 -19.22 -13.53 -14.39
N ASN A 247 -19.26 -13.99 -15.63
CA ASN A 247 -20.37 -14.75 -16.17
C ASN A 247 -20.11 -16.24 -16.27
N ASP A 248 -18.85 -16.67 -16.17
CA ASP A 248 -18.50 -18.08 -16.14
C ASP A 248 -17.74 -18.40 -14.85
N PRO A 249 -18.41 -18.98 -13.83
CA PRO A 249 -17.76 -19.34 -12.57
C PRO A 249 -16.64 -20.36 -12.74
N TYR A 250 -16.67 -21.11 -13.85
CA TYR A 250 -15.68 -22.15 -14.13
C TYR A 250 -14.64 -21.72 -15.13
N ASN A 251 -14.84 -20.54 -15.77
CA ASN A 251 -13.92 -19.88 -16.69
C ASN A 251 -13.25 -20.87 -17.64
N VAL A 252 -14.07 -21.80 -18.20
CA VAL A 252 -13.61 -22.76 -19.19
C VAL A 252 -13.32 -22.00 -20.47
N MET A 253 -12.05 -21.73 -20.68
CA MET A 253 -11.57 -21.11 -21.89
C MET A 253 -11.71 -22.10 -23.03
N PRO A 254 -12.22 -21.64 -24.19
CA PRO A 254 -11.98 -22.34 -25.43
C PRO A 254 -10.46 -22.51 -25.60
N GLN A 255 -10.02 -23.73 -25.84
CA GLN A 255 -8.59 -24.02 -26.06
C GLN A 255 -8.07 -23.40 -27.38
N ASP A 256 -8.95 -22.82 -28.16
CA ASP A 256 -8.72 -22.32 -29.49
C ASP A 256 -9.26 -20.88 -29.64
N TYR A 257 -8.43 -20.02 -30.22
CA TYR A 257 -8.72 -18.63 -30.50
C TYR A 257 -9.97 -18.42 -31.36
N GLU A 258 -10.18 -19.29 -32.39
CA GLU A 258 -11.32 -19.21 -33.29
C GLU A 258 -12.63 -19.52 -32.55
N GLU A 259 -12.62 -20.50 -31.66
CA GLU A 259 -13.75 -20.83 -30.80
C GLU A 259 -14.09 -19.71 -29.81
N TYR A 260 -13.09 -19.13 -29.18
CA TYR A 260 -13.28 -17.99 -28.31
C TYR A 260 -13.91 -16.78 -29.01
N ASN A 261 -13.37 -16.38 -30.16
CA ASN A 261 -13.91 -15.30 -30.95
C ASN A 261 -15.33 -15.59 -31.45
N LYS A 262 -15.64 -16.83 -31.80
CA LYS A 262 -16.96 -17.24 -32.19
C LYS A 262 -17.96 -17.16 -31.08
N LEU A 263 -17.62 -17.64 -29.89
CA LEU A 263 -18.45 -17.57 -28.70
C LEU A 263 -18.68 -16.11 -28.26
N TYR A 264 -17.65 -15.28 -28.31
CA TYR A 264 -17.73 -13.87 -27.98
C TYR A 264 -18.56 -13.09 -28.99
N SER A 265 -18.38 -13.32 -30.28
CA SER A 265 -19.18 -12.68 -31.33
C SER A 265 -20.67 -12.99 -31.22
N ILE A 266 -21.03 -14.15 -30.73
CA ILE A 266 -22.43 -14.55 -30.50
C ILE A 266 -23.02 -13.76 -29.30
N LYS A 267 -22.24 -13.54 -28.24
CA LYS A 267 -22.70 -12.84 -27.00
C LYS A 267 -22.82 -11.33 -27.15
N THR A 268 -22.02 -10.70 -27.99
CA THR A 268 -21.83 -9.23 -28.01
C THR A 268 -22.27 -8.50 -29.28
N ASN A 269 -22.99 -9.15 -30.21
CA ASN A 269 -23.50 -8.51 -31.44
C ASN A 269 -22.45 -7.66 -32.20
N ASN A 270 -21.26 -8.20 -32.49
CA ASN A 270 -20.21 -7.64 -33.37
C ASN A 270 -18.95 -7.06 -32.74
N HIS A 271 -18.63 -7.29 -31.46
CA HIS A 271 -17.32 -6.92 -30.94
C HIS A 271 -16.33 -8.10 -31.10
N LYS A 272 -15.20 -7.85 -31.72
CA LYS A 272 -14.10 -8.83 -31.81
C LYS A 272 -13.39 -8.92 -30.46
N GLY A 273 -13.22 -10.13 -29.93
CA GLY A 273 -12.33 -10.38 -28.81
C GLY A 273 -10.85 -10.16 -29.18
N TYR A 274 -10.04 -9.84 -28.19
CA TYR A 274 -8.59 -9.68 -28.33
C TYR A 274 -7.91 -10.81 -27.58
N VAL A 275 -7.08 -11.57 -28.27
CA VAL A 275 -6.34 -12.70 -27.70
C VAL A 275 -4.88 -12.60 -28.09
N LYS A 276 -4.00 -12.78 -27.11
CA LYS A 276 -2.55 -12.84 -27.31
C LYS A 276 -1.99 -14.05 -26.57
N LYS A 277 -1.30 -14.92 -27.27
CA LYS A 277 -0.61 -16.06 -26.66
C LYS A 277 0.76 -15.61 -26.16
N VAL A 278 1.07 -15.91 -24.90
CA VAL A 278 2.33 -15.56 -24.22
C VAL A 278 2.79 -16.75 -23.36
N LYS A 279 4.03 -16.72 -22.89
CA LYS A 279 4.48 -17.62 -21.83
C LYS A 279 3.99 -17.08 -20.47
N ALA A 280 3.32 -17.91 -19.68
CA ALA A 280 2.89 -17.52 -18.33
C ALA A 280 4.07 -17.06 -17.48
N LYS A 281 5.21 -17.73 -17.61
CA LYS A 281 6.43 -17.43 -16.89
C LYS A 281 7.00 -16.03 -17.22
N GLU A 282 6.87 -15.55 -18.45
CA GLU A 282 7.33 -14.20 -18.82
C GLU A 282 6.54 -13.11 -18.07
N ILE A 283 5.22 -13.28 -17.92
CA ILE A 283 4.39 -12.36 -17.13
C ILE A 283 4.78 -12.47 -15.65
N TRP A 284 4.97 -13.69 -15.16
CA TRP A 284 5.37 -13.93 -13.79
C TRP A 284 6.72 -13.27 -13.45
N ASP A 285 7.71 -13.46 -14.31
CA ASP A 285 9.05 -12.87 -14.14
C ASP A 285 9.00 -11.34 -14.15
N LYS A 286 8.07 -10.74 -14.91
CA LYS A 286 7.81 -9.28 -14.86
C LYS A 286 7.19 -8.86 -13.52
N ILE A 287 6.18 -9.58 -13.01
CA ILE A 287 5.60 -9.34 -11.69
C ILE A 287 6.71 -9.36 -10.64
N ILE A 288 7.51 -10.43 -10.62
CA ILE A 288 8.59 -10.61 -9.66
C ILE A 288 9.64 -9.51 -9.78
N HIS A 289 10.04 -9.17 -11.02
CA HIS A 289 11.01 -8.11 -11.26
C HIS A 289 10.54 -6.75 -10.71
N CYS A 290 9.29 -6.40 -11.01
CA CYS A 290 8.70 -5.13 -10.58
C CYS A 290 8.52 -5.08 -9.07
N THR A 291 8.01 -6.15 -8.46
CA THR A 291 7.85 -6.26 -7.00
C THR A 291 9.21 -6.18 -6.30
N TRP A 292 10.22 -6.86 -6.81
CA TRP A 292 11.58 -6.78 -6.25
C TRP A 292 12.15 -5.35 -6.28
N ASN A 293 11.88 -4.58 -7.35
CA ASN A 293 12.34 -3.20 -7.52
C ASN A 293 11.59 -2.21 -6.63
N THR A 294 10.25 -2.28 -6.58
CA THR A 294 9.39 -1.22 -6.04
C THR A 294 8.37 -1.70 -5.00
N ALA A 295 8.41 -2.98 -4.59
CA ALA A 295 7.41 -3.64 -3.75
C ALA A 295 5.99 -3.66 -4.36
N GLU A 296 5.85 -3.44 -5.65
CA GLU A 296 4.59 -3.51 -6.40
C GLU A 296 4.82 -4.03 -7.82
N PRO A 297 3.82 -4.73 -8.41
CA PRO A 297 2.47 -4.98 -7.90
C PRO A 297 2.43 -6.04 -6.80
N GLY A 298 1.36 -6.00 -5.98
CA GLY A 298 0.97 -7.13 -5.14
C GLY A 298 0.32 -8.25 -5.97
N VAL A 299 0.13 -9.42 -5.37
CA VAL A 299 -0.53 -10.58 -6.00
C VAL A 299 -1.78 -10.97 -5.21
N ILE A 300 -2.90 -11.14 -5.90
CA ILE A 300 -4.17 -11.62 -5.37
C ILE A 300 -4.45 -12.99 -5.98
N PHE A 301 -4.55 -14.02 -5.17
CA PHE A 301 -4.93 -15.38 -5.60
C PHE A 301 -6.46 -15.47 -5.70
N ARG A 302 -6.97 -15.09 -6.87
CA ARG A 302 -8.39 -14.84 -7.10
C ARG A 302 -9.28 -16.05 -6.78
N ASP A 303 -8.91 -17.23 -7.26
CA ASP A 303 -9.72 -18.44 -7.06
C ASP A 303 -9.84 -18.78 -5.59
N ARG A 304 -8.77 -18.59 -4.82
CA ARG A 304 -8.77 -18.78 -3.37
C ARG A 304 -9.63 -17.72 -2.65
N MET A 305 -9.59 -16.47 -3.12
CA MET A 305 -10.46 -15.41 -2.60
C MET A 305 -11.94 -15.77 -2.71
N VAL A 306 -12.33 -16.34 -3.86
CA VAL A 306 -13.73 -16.69 -4.13
C VAL A 306 -14.11 -18.03 -3.48
N ASN A 307 -13.33 -19.07 -3.68
CA ASN A 307 -13.72 -20.43 -3.31
C ASN A 307 -13.60 -20.72 -1.81
N PHE A 308 -12.67 -20.06 -1.11
CA PHE A 308 -12.49 -20.19 0.33
C PHE A 308 -13.08 -19.00 1.10
N SER A 309 -14.32 -18.65 0.78
CA SER A 309 -15.06 -17.56 1.44
C SER A 309 -16.55 -17.87 1.45
N PRO A 310 -17.28 -17.59 2.54
CA PRO A 310 -18.71 -17.90 2.61
C PRO A 310 -19.57 -17.11 1.61
N ASP A 311 -19.11 -15.96 1.17
CA ASP A 311 -19.79 -15.11 0.19
C ASP A 311 -19.50 -15.51 -1.28
N GLY A 312 -18.49 -16.33 -1.51
CA GLY A 312 -18.06 -16.72 -2.86
C GLY A 312 -19.11 -17.51 -3.67
N CYS A 313 -20.05 -18.19 -3.00
CA CYS A 313 -21.16 -18.90 -3.64
C CYS A 313 -22.27 -17.97 -4.12
N TYR A 314 -22.32 -16.71 -3.65
CA TYR A 314 -23.34 -15.72 -4.04
C TYR A 314 -22.86 -14.90 -5.24
N THR A 315 -23.44 -15.07 -6.40
CA THR A 315 -23.07 -14.30 -7.62
C THR A 315 -23.14 -12.79 -7.40
N LYS A 316 -24.19 -12.30 -6.70
CA LYS A 316 -24.38 -10.88 -6.36
C LYS A 316 -23.26 -10.29 -5.51
N TYR A 317 -22.55 -11.11 -4.70
CA TYR A 317 -21.51 -10.71 -3.76
C TYR A 317 -20.11 -11.20 -4.16
N ARG A 318 -19.98 -11.81 -5.34
CA ARG A 318 -18.68 -12.25 -5.83
C ARG A 318 -17.73 -11.06 -5.98
N GLY A 319 -16.59 -11.14 -5.30
CA GLY A 319 -15.63 -10.06 -5.27
C GLY A 319 -15.04 -9.72 -6.64
N VAL A 320 -14.80 -8.43 -6.87
CA VAL A 320 -14.20 -7.90 -8.11
C VAL A 320 -12.79 -7.34 -7.85
N SER A 321 -12.56 -6.79 -6.66
CA SER A 321 -11.27 -6.24 -6.24
C SER A 321 -11.17 -6.26 -4.72
N THR A 322 -9.99 -5.93 -4.19
CA THR A 322 -9.80 -5.69 -2.76
C THR A 322 -9.92 -4.21 -2.42
N ASN A 323 -10.11 -3.94 -1.12
CA ASN A 323 -9.85 -2.62 -0.56
C ASN A 323 -8.33 -2.28 -0.63
N PRO A 324 -7.92 -1.04 -0.31
CA PRO A 324 -6.52 -0.59 -0.48
C PRO A 324 -5.45 -1.42 0.23
N CYS A 325 -5.79 -2.06 1.35
CA CYS A 325 -4.85 -2.86 2.13
C CYS A 325 -4.92 -4.37 1.82
N GLY A 326 -5.86 -4.80 0.97
CA GLY A 326 -5.92 -6.18 0.49
C GLY A 326 -6.60 -7.20 1.41
N GLU A 327 -7.09 -6.78 2.59
CA GLU A 327 -7.69 -7.70 3.58
C GLU A 327 -9.15 -8.06 3.30
N ILE A 328 -9.83 -7.39 2.35
CA ILE A 328 -11.22 -7.67 2.04
C ILE A 328 -11.44 -7.66 0.53
N PHE A 329 -11.88 -8.77 -0.02
CA PHE A 329 -12.27 -8.92 -1.42
C PHE A 329 -13.78 -8.81 -1.54
N MET A 330 -14.28 -7.81 -2.28
CA MET A 330 -15.70 -7.45 -2.29
C MET A 330 -16.25 -7.27 -3.71
N SER A 331 -17.57 -7.41 -3.84
CA SER A 331 -18.29 -6.99 -5.04
C SER A 331 -18.44 -5.46 -5.11
N GLY A 332 -18.87 -4.95 -6.24
CA GLY A 332 -19.10 -3.52 -6.40
C GLY A 332 -20.18 -2.98 -5.46
N ASN A 333 -20.01 -1.75 -4.99
CA ASN A 333 -20.86 -1.05 -4.01
C ASN A 333 -20.90 -1.71 -2.63
N GLU A 334 -19.95 -2.58 -2.31
CA GLU A 334 -19.80 -3.10 -0.95
C GLU A 334 -18.86 -2.26 -0.11
N SER A 335 -19.11 -2.29 1.19
CA SER A 335 -18.25 -1.72 2.21
C SER A 335 -18.08 -2.69 3.39
N CYS A 336 -17.01 -2.53 4.14
CA CYS A 336 -16.77 -3.35 5.31
C CYS A 336 -16.63 -2.50 6.58
N ARG A 337 -17.27 -2.97 7.66
CA ARG A 337 -17.28 -2.38 9.00
C ARG A 337 -16.31 -3.15 9.85
N LEU A 338 -15.29 -2.47 10.31
CA LEU A 338 -14.16 -3.10 11.01
C LEU A 338 -14.26 -2.86 12.52
N ILE A 339 -14.03 -3.93 13.26
CA ILE A 339 -13.90 -3.93 14.72
C ILE A 339 -12.81 -4.92 15.11
N ALA A 340 -11.86 -4.50 15.95
CA ALA A 340 -10.68 -5.29 16.28
C ALA A 340 -10.76 -5.86 17.70
N ILE A 341 -10.15 -7.03 17.90
CA ILE A 341 -9.89 -7.64 19.21
C ILE A 341 -8.41 -7.45 19.54
N ASN A 342 -8.13 -7.01 20.76
CA ASN A 342 -6.79 -7.03 21.32
C ASN A 342 -6.45 -8.42 21.87
N MET A 343 -5.75 -9.24 21.07
CA MET A 343 -5.46 -10.64 21.43
C MET A 343 -4.55 -10.79 22.66
N LEU A 344 -3.73 -9.77 22.98
CA LEU A 344 -2.93 -9.77 24.21
C LEU A 344 -3.80 -9.89 25.44
N SER A 345 -5.02 -9.36 25.41
CA SER A 345 -5.99 -9.43 26.52
C SER A 345 -6.43 -10.85 26.86
N PHE A 346 -6.18 -11.82 26.00
CA PHE A 346 -6.51 -13.22 26.22
C PHE A 346 -5.61 -13.92 27.24
N ILE A 347 -4.45 -13.32 27.54
CA ILE A 347 -3.46 -13.92 28.43
C ILE A 347 -3.64 -13.39 29.85
N ASP A 348 -3.79 -14.31 30.80
CA ASP A 348 -3.72 -14.01 32.21
C ASP A 348 -2.24 -14.00 32.65
N LYS A 349 -1.87 -13.03 33.47
CA LYS A 349 -0.49 -12.82 33.95
C LYS A 349 0.55 -12.82 32.80
N PRO A 350 0.35 -11.97 31.75
CA PRO A 350 1.24 -11.96 30.60
C PRO A 350 2.68 -11.73 31.02
N PHE A 351 3.62 -12.30 30.28
CA PHE A 351 5.07 -12.15 30.45
C PHE A 351 5.64 -12.79 31.72
N THR A 352 4.87 -13.53 32.48
CA THR A 352 5.33 -14.22 33.70
C THR A 352 5.38 -15.72 33.49
N LYS A 353 6.00 -16.44 34.45
CA LYS A 353 6.03 -17.91 34.46
C LYS A 353 4.63 -18.55 34.62
N ASP A 354 3.67 -17.78 35.14
CA ASP A 354 2.28 -18.20 35.33
C ASP A 354 1.38 -17.76 34.16
N ALA A 355 1.94 -17.30 33.05
CA ALA A 355 1.17 -16.89 31.88
C ALA A 355 0.32 -18.04 31.33
N LYS A 356 -0.96 -17.78 31.07
CA LYS A 356 -1.86 -18.78 30.55
C LYS A 356 -2.97 -18.19 29.70
N LEU A 357 -3.37 -18.93 28.67
CA LEU A 357 -4.52 -18.58 27.85
C LEU A 357 -5.82 -18.69 28.65
N ASN A 358 -6.59 -17.63 28.72
CA ASN A 358 -7.94 -17.64 29.29
C ASN A 358 -8.96 -18.00 28.21
N VAL A 359 -9.23 -19.31 28.08
CA VAL A 359 -10.12 -19.88 27.05
C VAL A 359 -11.52 -19.28 27.09
N SER A 360 -12.09 -19.07 28.29
CA SER A 360 -13.42 -18.43 28.42
C SER A 360 -13.38 -17.01 27.89
N ARG A 361 -12.36 -16.24 28.21
CA ARG A 361 -12.21 -14.87 27.73
C ARG A 361 -12.04 -14.79 26.21
N VAL A 362 -11.26 -15.71 25.58
CA VAL A 362 -11.18 -15.79 24.11
C VAL A 362 -12.57 -15.90 23.53
N TYR A 363 -13.36 -16.82 24.07
CA TYR A 363 -14.71 -17.09 23.59
C TYR A 363 -15.65 -15.91 23.82
N ASP A 364 -15.74 -15.44 25.07
CA ASP A 364 -16.67 -14.36 25.49
C ASP A 364 -16.41 -13.05 24.72
N VAL A 365 -15.14 -12.65 24.63
CA VAL A 365 -14.75 -11.40 23.90
C VAL A 365 -14.98 -11.53 22.41
N THR A 366 -14.68 -12.69 21.83
CA THR A 366 -14.88 -12.89 20.39
C THR A 366 -16.36 -12.90 20.04
N TYR A 367 -17.18 -13.56 20.83
CA TYR A 367 -18.62 -13.59 20.66
C TYR A 367 -19.24 -12.18 20.79
N ASP A 368 -18.89 -11.45 21.87
CA ASP A 368 -19.36 -10.07 22.10
C ASP A 368 -18.90 -9.14 20.95
N ALA A 369 -17.64 -9.26 20.51
CA ALA A 369 -17.09 -8.44 19.41
C ALA A 369 -17.77 -8.74 18.08
N MET A 370 -18.09 -10.01 17.78
CA MET A 370 -18.81 -10.38 16.56
C MET A 370 -20.21 -9.80 16.55
N ARG A 371 -20.90 -9.81 17.69
CA ARG A 371 -22.21 -9.23 17.87
C ARG A 371 -22.18 -7.71 17.67
N LEU A 372 -21.21 -7.01 18.27
CA LEU A 372 -20.97 -5.58 18.03
C LEU A 372 -20.61 -5.30 16.56
N GLY A 373 -19.97 -6.23 15.86
CA GLY A 373 -19.72 -6.14 14.42
C GLY A 373 -21.01 -6.10 13.60
N ASP A 374 -22.03 -6.89 13.97
CA ASP A 374 -23.37 -6.83 13.36
C ASP A 374 -24.10 -5.52 13.70
N ASP A 375 -24.03 -5.06 14.96
CA ASP A 375 -24.63 -3.78 15.37
C ASP A 375 -24.01 -2.61 14.58
N LEU A 376 -22.71 -2.69 14.27
CA LEU A 376 -22.01 -1.69 13.46
C LEU A 376 -22.55 -1.63 12.02
N VAL A 377 -23.12 -2.71 11.48
CA VAL A 377 -23.78 -2.68 10.17
C VAL A 377 -25.00 -1.75 10.22
N ASP A 378 -25.81 -1.84 11.26
CA ASP A 378 -27.01 -0.97 11.41
C ASP A 378 -26.59 0.49 11.64
N LEU A 379 -25.60 0.73 12.48
CA LEU A 379 -25.03 2.06 12.71
C LEU A 379 -24.48 2.70 11.45
N GLU A 380 -23.80 1.94 10.58
CA GLU A 380 -23.33 2.42 9.28
C GLU A 380 -24.50 2.68 8.33
N ASN A 381 -25.48 1.80 8.27
CA ASN A 381 -26.67 2.03 7.43
C ASN A 381 -27.41 3.32 7.83
N GLU A 382 -27.52 3.62 9.13
CA GLU A 382 -28.01 4.91 9.62
C GLU A 382 -27.10 6.08 9.20
N ALA A 383 -25.77 5.92 9.25
CA ALA A 383 -24.84 6.94 8.81
C ALA A 383 -24.96 7.20 7.29
N VAL A 384 -25.11 6.15 6.48
CA VAL A 384 -25.34 6.26 5.03
C VAL A 384 -26.65 6.96 4.72
N ARG A 385 -27.74 6.67 5.45
CA ARG A 385 -29.00 7.41 5.29
C ARG A 385 -28.83 8.90 5.58
N ARG A 386 -28.08 9.28 6.63
CA ARG A 386 -27.75 10.69 6.91
C ARG A 386 -26.91 11.32 5.79
N ILE A 387 -26.00 10.55 5.15
CA ILE A 387 -25.27 11.03 3.98
C ILE A 387 -26.23 11.28 2.82
N LEU A 388 -27.15 10.34 2.53
CA LEU A 388 -28.15 10.48 1.48
C LEU A 388 -29.03 11.71 1.67
N ASP A 389 -29.43 12.04 2.90
CA ASP A 389 -30.18 13.26 3.21
C ASP A 389 -29.40 14.52 2.85
N VAL A 390 -28.11 14.53 3.05
CA VAL A 390 -27.22 15.67 2.73
C VAL A 390 -27.00 15.80 1.23
N VAL A 391 -26.88 14.69 0.50
CA VAL A 391 -26.55 14.68 -0.93
C VAL A 391 -27.78 14.54 -1.84
N LYS A 392 -28.98 14.62 -1.32
CA LYS A 392 -30.25 14.37 -2.03
C LYS A 392 -30.43 15.09 -3.37
N ASP A 393 -29.79 16.25 -3.52
CA ASP A 393 -29.85 17.06 -4.73
C ASP A 393 -28.71 16.73 -5.73
N ASP A 394 -27.77 15.85 -5.37
CA ASP A 394 -26.70 15.35 -6.23
C ASP A 394 -27.00 13.91 -6.66
N LYS A 395 -27.60 13.77 -7.85
CA LYS A 395 -27.98 12.47 -8.39
C LYS A 395 -26.86 11.43 -8.35
N TYR A 396 -25.64 11.82 -8.69
CA TYR A 396 -24.50 10.88 -8.77
C TYR A 396 -24.06 10.41 -7.39
N ALA A 397 -24.04 11.30 -6.41
CA ALA A 397 -23.79 10.94 -5.03
C ALA A 397 -24.90 10.04 -4.46
N VAL A 398 -26.18 10.36 -4.76
CA VAL A 398 -27.32 9.53 -4.36
C VAL A 398 -27.19 8.13 -4.93
N ASP A 399 -26.86 7.97 -6.21
CA ASP A 399 -26.77 6.65 -6.87
C ASP A 399 -25.74 5.75 -6.17
N VAL A 400 -24.52 6.24 -5.90
CA VAL A 400 -23.48 5.42 -5.25
C VAL A 400 -23.81 5.09 -3.80
N TRP A 401 -24.33 6.06 -3.02
CA TRP A 401 -24.68 5.80 -1.62
C TRP A 401 -25.90 4.90 -1.45
N THR A 402 -26.85 4.98 -2.38
CA THR A 402 -28.01 4.05 -2.44
C THR A 402 -27.53 2.62 -2.70
N GLY A 403 -26.62 2.42 -3.66
CA GLY A 403 -26.05 1.10 -3.92
C GLY A 403 -25.26 0.53 -2.73
N ILE A 404 -24.55 1.39 -1.99
CA ILE A 404 -23.83 0.98 -0.76
C ILE A 404 -24.82 0.62 0.36
N LEU A 405 -25.89 1.40 0.53
CA LEU A 405 -26.94 1.11 1.53
C LEU A 405 -27.62 -0.22 1.22
N GLU A 406 -28.01 -0.45 -0.03
CA GLU A 406 -28.64 -1.71 -0.46
C GLU A 406 -27.76 -2.92 -0.17
N LYS A 407 -26.47 -2.85 -0.50
CA LYS A 407 -25.52 -3.93 -0.20
C LYS A 407 -25.33 -4.11 1.32
N GLY A 408 -25.27 -3.01 2.06
CA GLY A 408 -25.14 -3.02 3.52
C GLY A 408 -26.33 -3.67 4.21
N GLU A 409 -27.54 -3.37 3.78
CA GLU A 409 -28.78 -3.93 4.33
C GLU A 409 -28.94 -5.41 3.98
N ASN A 410 -28.73 -5.77 2.71
CA ASN A 410 -29.03 -7.10 2.19
C ASN A 410 -27.95 -8.14 2.50
N GLY A 411 -26.67 -7.79 2.46
CA GLY A 411 -25.56 -8.71 2.72
C GLY A 411 -25.05 -8.67 4.17
N ARG A 412 -25.18 -7.54 4.84
CA ARG A 412 -24.73 -7.32 6.23
C ARG A 412 -23.26 -7.71 6.45
N ARG A 413 -22.36 -7.40 5.50
CA ARG A 413 -20.94 -7.70 5.61
C ARG A 413 -20.33 -6.95 6.78
N CYS A 414 -19.54 -7.63 7.60
CA CYS A 414 -18.70 -7.04 8.66
C CYS A 414 -17.29 -7.65 8.64
N GLY A 415 -16.35 -7.04 9.36
CA GLY A 415 -14.98 -7.47 9.46
C GLY A 415 -14.50 -7.44 10.91
N LEU A 416 -14.65 -8.56 11.60
CA LEU A 416 -14.01 -8.76 12.87
C LEU A 416 -12.53 -9.04 12.63
N GLU A 417 -11.68 -8.13 13.06
CA GLU A 417 -10.23 -8.20 12.93
C GLU A 417 -9.54 -8.31 14.29
N PHE A 418 -8.23 -8.34 14.32
CA PHE A 418 -7.46 -8.42 15.55
C PHE A 418 -6.16 -7.59 15.48
N THR A 419 -5.62 -7.30 16.66
CA THR A 419 -4.28 -6.73 16.86
C THR A 419 -3.52 -7.54 17.92
N ALA A 420 -2.21 -7.33 18.06
CA ALA A 420 -1.38 -7.95 19.08
C ALA A 420 -1.14 -9.46 18.96
N LEU A 421 -1.21 -10.04 17.75
CA LEU A 421 -0.96 -11.49 17.59
C LEU A 421 0.46 -11.88 18.03
N SER A 422 1.48 -11.14 17.56
CA SER A 422 2.87 -11.38 17.94
C SER A 422 3.11 -11.17 19.43
N ASP A 423 2.52 -10.11 20.02
CA ASP A 423 2.65 -9.83 21.45
C ASP A 423 1.89 -10.83 22.32
N MET A 424 0.79 -11.41 21.83
CA MET A 424 0.11 -12.51 22.52
C MET A 424 1.01 -13.76 22.62
N CYS A 425 1.74 -14.08 21.54
CA CYS A 425 2.73 -15.15 21.56
C CYS A 425 3.86 -14.86 22.57
N ALA A 426 4.41 -13.65 22.52
CA ALA A 426 5.44 -13.19 23.44
C ALA A 426 4.98 -13.20 24.90
N ALA A 427 3.70 -12.87 25.16
CA ALA A 427 3.11 -12.92 26.51
C ALA A 427 3.05 -14.33 27.11
N MET A 428 3.04 -15.36 26.27
CA MET A 428 3.14 -16.77 26.65
C MET A 428 4.58 -17.28 26.67
N GLY A 429 5.57 -16.43 26.34
CA GLY A 429 6.98 -16.81 26.25
C GLY A 429 7.37 -17.46 24.91
N TYR A 430 6.50 -17.46 23.91
CA TYR A 430 6.78 -18.03 22.59
C TYR A 430 7.41 -16.99 21.66
N LYS A 431 8.43 -17.38 20.92
CA LYS A 431 8.96 -16.62 19.79
C LYS A 431 7.98 -16.73 18.61
N PHE A 432 7.55 -15.60 18.07
CA PHE A 432 6.57 -15.57 16.98
C PHE A 432 7.07 -16.30 15.72
N CYS A 433 6.18 -16.97 15.00
CA CYS A 433 6.46 -17.82 13.84
C CYS A 433 7.33 -19.07 14.13
N THR A 434 7.52 -19.47 15.39
CA THR A 434 8.03 -20.81 15.69
C THR A 434 6.91 -21.84 15.66
N LYS A 435 7.27 -23.11 15.62
CA LYS A 435 6.29 -24.21 15.60
C LYS A 435 5.36 -24.15 16.81
N GLU A 436 5.91 -23.93 18.00
CA GLU A 436 5.16 -23.84 19.25
C GLU A 436 4.21 -22.62 19.23
N ALA A 437 4.67 -21.49 18.71
CA ALA A 437 3.83 -20.30 18.51
C ALA A 437 2.73 -20.57 17.49
N ASN A 438 3.02 -21.26 16.39
CA ASN A 438 2.06 -21.59 15.34
C ASN A 438 0.97 -22.54 15.85
N GLU A 439 1.32 -23.58 16.62
CA GLU A 439 0.35 -24.47 17.28
C GLU A 439 -0.54 -23.70 18.29
N PHE A 440 0.03 -22.74 19.01
CA PHE A 440 -0.70 -21.87 19.92
C PHE A 440 -1.65 -20.93 19.16
N VAL A 441 -1.19 -20.30 18.07
CA VAL A 441 -2.00 -19.43 17.19
C VAL A 441 -3.17 -20.23 16.60
N GLU A 442 -2.93 -21.43 16.08
CA GLU A 442 -4.00 -22.29 15.56
C GLU A 442 -5.07 -22.56 16.61
N LYS A 443 -4.66 -22.92 17.83
CA LYS A 443 -5.59 -23.16 18.93
C LYS A 443 -6.46 -21.93 19.23
N VAL A 444 -5.88 -20.73 19.26
CA VAL A 444 -6.61 -19.49 19.50
C VAL A 444 -7.56 -19.19 18.35
N CYS A 445 -7.10 -19.31 17.10
CA CYS A 445 -7.93 -19.11 15.90
C CYS A 445 -9.15 -20.05 15.87
N ARG A 446 -8.96 -21.31 16.19
CA ARG A 446 -10.06 -22.30 16.28
C ARG A 446 -11.08 -21.96 17.36
N LEU A 447 -10.64 -21.46 18.52
CA LEU A 447 -11.53 -21.00 19.58
C LEU A 447 -12.32 -19.77 19.14
N MET A 448 -11.65 -18.80 18.51
CA MET A 448 -12.29 -17.60 17.98
C MET A 448 -13.33 -17.94 16.90
N MET A 449 -12.96 -18.79 15.92
CA MET A 449 -13.91 -19.21 14.87
C MET A 449 -15.11 -19.94 15.47
N SER A 450 -14.90 -20.78 16.49
CA SER A 450 -15.99 -21.44 17.21
C SER A 450 -16.97 -20.44 17.82
N ALA A 451 -16.47 -19.37 18.45
CA ALA A 451 -17.30 -18.32 19.03
C ALA A 451 -18.01 -17.49 17.94
N VAL A 452 -17.34 -17.24 16.82
CA VAL A 452 -17.93 -16.52 15.67
C VAL A 452 -19.09 -17.34 15.07
N LEU A 453 -18.88 -18.62 14.80
CA LEU A 453 -19.93 -19.48 14.21
C LEU A 453 -21.16 -19.61 15.13
N ASP A 454 -20.94 -19.80 16.44
CA ASP A 454 -22.05 -19.83 17.41
C ASP A 454 -22.77 -18.47 17.45
N CYS A 455 -22.05 -17.35 17.41
CA CYS A 455 -22.64 -16.01 17.36
C CYS A 455 -23.45 -15.77 16.06
N GLN A 456 -22.95 -16.24 14.92
CA GLN A 456 -23.64 -16.09 13.62
C GLN A 456 -24.98 -16.81 13.60
N THR A 457 -25.05 -18.03 14.13
CA THR A 457 -26.28 -18.81 14.22
C THR A 457 -27.24 -18.27 15.28
N ASP A 458 -26.72 -17.89 16.45
CA ASP A 458 -27.53 -17.30 17.54
C ASP A 458 -28.15 -15.96 17.08
N MET A 459 -27.40 -15.09 16.39
CA MET A 459 -27.94 -13.86 15.83
C MET A 459 -28.93 -14.12 14.68
N ALA A 460 -28.70 -15.13 13.84
CA ALA A 460 -29.64 -15.49 12.80
C ALA A 460 -31.01 -15.93 13.41
N LEU A 461 -30.97 -16.67 14.50
CA LEU A 461 -32.16 -17.11 15.23
C LEU A 461 -32.87 -15.92 15.93
N GLU A 462 -32.14 -15.01 16.55
CA GLU A 462 -32.64 -13.86 17.30
C GLU A 462 -33.10 -12.71 16.40
N ARG A 463 -32.35 -12.40 15.33
CA ARG A 463 -32.46 -11.19 14.51
C ARG A 463 -32.82 -11.47 13.04
N GLY A 464 -32.93 -12.74 12.67
CA GLY A 464 -33.05 -13.19 11.27
C GLY A 464 -31.68 -13.31 10.56
N THR A 465 -31.67 -14.06 9.46
CA THR A 465 -30.52 -14.16 8.56
C THR A 465 -30.32 -12.83 7.84
N PHE A 466 -29.17 -12.65 7.13
CA PHE A 466 -29.06 -11.53 6.21
C PHE A 466 -30.10 -11.67 5.08
N PRO A 467 -30.71 -10.56 4.59
CA PRO A 467 -31.86 -10.63 3.69
C PRO A 467 -31.66 -11.41 2.39
N ASP A 468 -30.46 -11.37 1.81
CA ASP A 468 -30.14 -12.14 0.58
C ASP A 468 -29.69 -13.59 0.88
N TYR A 469 -29.89 -14.11 2.11
CA TYR A 469 -29.56 -15.48 2.46
C TYR A 469 -30.37 -16.49 1.63
N ASP A 470 -29.67 -17.42 0.96
CA ASP A 470 -30.26 -18.51 0.20
C ASP A 470 -29.57 -19.83 0.53
N ASN A 471 -30.26 -20.69 1.25
CA ASN A 471 -29.76 -22.00 1.64
C ASN A 471 -29.46 -22.93 0.44
N ASN A 472 -30.00 -22.66 -0.75
CA ASN A 472 -29.74 -23.49 -1.93
C ASN A 472 -28.36 -23.23 -2.53
N VAL A 473 -27.75 -22.07 -2.31
CA VAL A 473 -26.40 -21.75 -2.80
C VAL A 473 -25.31 -21.97 -1.74
N GLU A 474 -25.69 -22.01 -0.45
CA GLU A 474 -24.78 -22.37 0.63
C GLU A 474 -24.21 -23.79 0.40
N ASN A 475 -23.07 -24.12 0.98
CA ASN A 475 -22.43 -25.43 0.85
C ASN A 475 -21.83 -25.76 -0.55
N SER A 476 -21.82 -24.82 -1.47
CA SER A 476 -21.35 -25.04 -2.83
C SER A 476 -19.86 -24.75 -3.04
N ASN A 477 -19.11 -24.36 -2.00
CA ASN A 477 -17.71 -24.01 -2.11
C ASN A 477 -16.78 -24.68 -1.07
N GLU A 478 -15.49 -24.46 -1.20
CA GLU A 478 -14.45 -25.06 -0.37
C GLU A 478 -14.52 -24.64 1.10
N TRP A 479 -14.97 -23.41 1.38
CA TRP A 479 -15.08 -22.93 2.76
C TRP A 479 -16.11 -23.72 3.56
N TYR A 480 -17.30 -23.99 2.98
CA TYR A 480 -18.31 -24.80 3.65
C TYR A 480 -17.85 -26.24 3.85
N LYS A 481 -17.16 -26.81 2.87
CA LYS A 481 -16.56 -28.13 3.04
C LYS A 481 -15.58 -28.15 4.21
N PHE A 482 -14.69 -27.16 4.29
CA PHE A 482 -13.76 -27.02 5.42
C PHE A 482 -14.50 -26.89 6.77
N ILE A 483 -15.53 -26.05 6.86
CA ILE A 483 -16.31 -25.90 8.10
C ILE A 483 -17.02 -27.20 8.47
N SER A 484 -17.52 -27.96 7.50
CA SER A 484 -18.16 -29.26 7.76
C SER A 484 -17.21 -30.30 8.35
N GLU A 485 -15.96 -30.28 7.95
CA GLU A 485 -14.90 -31.17 8.41
C GLU A 485 -14.37 -30.78 9.80
N GLU A 486 -14.08 -29.49 10.00
CA GLU A 486 -13.40 -28.99 11.20
C GLU A 486 -14.34 -28.58 12.35
N TYR A 487 -15.61 -28.21 12.03
CA TYR A 487 -16.61 -27.73 12.98
C TYR A 487 -17.98 -28.39 12.74
N PRO A 488 -18.11 -29.73 12.73
CA PRO A 488 -19.29 -30.44 12.22
C PRO A 488 -20.60 -30.07 12.94
N GLU A 489 -20.58 -29.87 14.26
CA GLU A 489 -21.77 -29.46 15.01
C GLU A 489 -22.23 -28.06 14.62
N ARG A 490 -21.29 -27.11 14.47
CA ARG A 490 -21.59 -25.72 14.06
C ARG A 490 -22.04 -25.63 12.61
N TYR A 491 -21.43 -26.45 11.75
CA TYR A 491 -21.87 -26.57 10.37
C TYR A 491 -23.34 -27.04 10.29
N ARG A 492 -23.73 -28.03 11.11
CA ARG A 492 -25.12 -28.47 11.18
C ARG A 492 -26.04 -27.33 11.61
N MET A 493 -25.66 -26.54 12.62
CA MET A 493 -26.42 -25.37 13.05
C MET A 493 -26.51 -24.28 11.98
N LEU A 494 -25.42 -24.01 11.26
CA LEU A 494 -25.42 -23.08 10.12
C LEU A 494 -26.40 -23.51 9.03
N ASN A 495 -26.45 -24.80 8.70
CA ASN A 495 -27.40 -25.32 7.71
C ASN A 495 -28.84 -25.28 8.18
N GLU A 496 -29.10 -25.45 9.47
CA GLU A 496 -30.47 -25.44 10.04
C GLU A 496 -30.98 -24.02 10.24
N LEU A 497 -30.15 -23.11 10.77
CA LEU A 497 -30.58 -21.79 11.24
C LEU A 497 -30.15 -20.65 10.30
N GLY A 498 -29.18 -20.91 9.39
CA GLY A 498 -28.55 -19.88 8.60
C GLY A 498 -27.54 -19.07 9.40
N ARG A 499 -27.16 -17.92 8.84
CA ARG A 499 -26.19 -16.99 9.45
C ARG A 499 -26.61 -15.54 9.28
N ARG A 500 -26.16 -14.68 10.19
CA ARG A 500 -26.55 -13.27 10.26
C ARG A 500 -25.83 -12.39 9.24
N ASN A 501 -24.59 -12.67 8.90
CA ASN A 501 -23.74 -11.83 8.06
C ASN A 501 -23.19 -12.65 6.88
N ILE A 502 -23.10 -12.04 5.69
CA ILE A 502 -22.61 -12.73 4.47
C ILE A 502 -21.13 -13.11 4.55
N SER A 503 -20.31 -12.32 5.24
CA SER A 503 -18.92 -12.64 5.60
C SER A 503 -18.52 -11.79 6.81
N PHE A 504 -17.54 -12.23 7.64
CA PHE A 504 -17.48 -11.69 9.00
C PHE A 504 -16.09 -11.54 9.63
N THR A 505 -15.04 -12.24 9.20
CA THR A 505 -13.70 -12.13 9.81
C THR A 505 -12.63 -11.73 8.80
N THR A 506 -11.69 -10.89 9.24
CA THR A 506 -10.58 -10.39 8.41
C THR A 506 -9.33 -10.16 9.25
N ALA A 507 -8.21 -9.86 8.62
CA ALA A 507 -7.01 -9.39 9.31
C ALA A 507 -6.46 -8.14 8.61
N GLY A 508 -6.94 -6.99 9.05
CA GLY A 508 -6.48 -5.70 8.58
C GLY A 508 -5.11 -5.31 9.16
N PRO A 509 -4.49 -4.24 8.63
CA PRO A 509 -3.18 -3.79 9.12
C PRO A 509 -3.23 -3.21 10.53
N THR A 510 -4.39 -2.80 11.04
CA THR A 510 -4.62 -2.20 12.38
C THR A 510 -3.58 -1.14 12.81
N GLY A 511 -2.99 -0.42 11.85
CA GLY A 511 -1.83 0.43 12.08
C GLY A 511 -2.03 1.50 13.18
N THR A 512 -3.15 2.24 13.14
CA THR A 512 -3.45 3.23 14.19
C THR A 512 -3.99 2.58 15.46
N ILE A 513 -4.75 1.48 15.32
CA ILE A 513 -5.26 0.71 16.47
C ILE A 513 -4.09 0.21 17.31
N SER A 514 -3.07 -0.38 16.70
CA SER A 514 -1.89 -0.89 17.41
C SER A 514 -1.12 0.20 18.17
N MET A 515 -1.08 1.43 17.63
CA MET A 515 -0.52 2.57 18.37
C MET A 515 -1.33 2.89 19.63
N LEU A 516 -2.68 2.86 19.55
CA LEU A 516 -3.55 3.13 20.69
C LEU A 516 -3.56 2.01 21.73
N THR A 517 -3.46 0.75 21.27
CA THR A 517 -3.32 -0.42 22.15
C THR A 517 -1.90 -0.60 22.67
N GLN A 518 -0.93 0.08 22.07
CA GLN A 518 0.50 -0.06 22.36
C GLN A 518 1.00 -1.51 22.13
N THR A 519 0.58 -2.13 21.02
CA THR A 519 0.86 -3.52 20.68
C THR A 519 1.34 -3.70 19.24
N SER A 520 1.71 -4.92 18.86
CA SER A 520 1.97 -5.29 17.46
C SER A 520 0.71 -5.16 16.60
N SER A 521 0.88 -4.88 15.31
CA SER A 521 -0.20 -4.62 14.34
C SER A 521 -0.71 -5.89 13.70
N GLY A 522 -2.02 -6.18 13.80
CA GLY A 522 -2.66 -7.29 13.07
C GLY A 522 -1.88 -8.59 13.20
N ILE A 523 -1.58 -9.20 12.06
CA ILE A 523 -0.76 -10.42 11.96
C ILE A 523 0.75 -10.13 11.93
N GLU A 524 1.15 -8.85 11.88
CA GLU A 524 2.56 -8.49 11.70
C GLU A 524 3.39 -8.77 12.95
N PRO A 525 4.64 -9.23 12.79
CA PRO A 525 5.62 -9.21 13.88
C PRO A 525 5.96 -7.78 14.27
N VAL A 526 6.52 -7.60 15.46
CA VAL A 526 7.09 -6.31 15.85
C VAL A 526 8.19 -5.94 14.85
N PHE A 527 8.13 -4.74 14.28
CA PHE A 527 9.09 -4.31 13.26
C PHE A 527 10.45 -4.01 13.86
N MET A 528 10.49 -3.16 14.90
CA MET A 528 11.67 -2.85 15.69
C MET A 528 11.32 -2.84 17.17
N PRO A 529 11.97 -3.67 18.00
CA PRO A 529 11.66 -3.74 19.44
C PRO A 529 12.13 -2.51 20.20
N TYR A 530 13.15 -1.83 19.69
CA TYR A 530 13.62 -0.52 20.16
C TYR A 530 14.31 0.21 19.01
N TYR A 531 14.35 1.56 19.09
CA TYR A 531 15.05 2.43 18.13
C TYR A 531 15.39 3.77 18.74
N VAL A 532 16.38 4.45 18.18
CA VAL A 532 16.78 5.80 18.63
C VAL A 532 15.98 6.84 17.86
N ARG A 533 15.33 7.75 18.59
CA ARG A 533 14.63 8.89 18.02
C ARG A 533 15.38 10.18 18.39
N ARG A 534 15.45 11.11 17.43
CA ARG A 534 16.01 12.46 17.63
C ARG A 534 14.89 13.46 17.84
N ARG A 535 15.04 14.26 18.89
CA ARG A 535 14.21 15.44 19.15
C ARG A 535 15.10 16.67 19.08
N LYS A 536 14.71 17.69 18.31
CA LYS A 536 15.44 18.95 18.22
C LYS A 536 15.47 19.62 19.62
N CYS A 537 16.64 20.05 20.06
CA CYS A 537 16.80 20.84 21.27
C CYS A 537 16.09 22.19 21.08
N VAL A 538 15.29 22.58 22.07
CA VAL A 538 14.51 23.82 22.05
C VAL A 538 15.05 24.83 23.05
N THR A 539 15.63 24.35 24.15
CA THR A 539 16.19 25.16 25.25
C THR A 539 17.70 24.98 25.35
N ALA A 540 18.37 25.92 26.01
CA ALA A 540 19.83 25.84 26.24
C ALA A 540 20.21 24.72 27.22
N ASP A 541 19.24 24.25 28.03
CA ASP A 541 19.42 23.21 29.04
C ASP A 541 19.16 21.80 28.49
N ASP A 542 18.70 21.68 27.25
CA ASP A 542 18.49 20.38 26.61
C ASP A 542 19.83 19.66 26.41
N ARG A 543 19.88 18.38 26.80
CA ARG A 543 21.05 17.53 26.53
C ARG A 543 21.26 17.42 25.03
N VAL A 544 22.47 17.70 24.56
CA VAL A 544 22.85 17.58 23.14
C VAL A 544 23.59 16.28 22.92
N ASP A 545 22.97 15.34 22.21
CA ASP A 545 23.54 14.04 21.88
C ASP A 545 24.02 13.98 20.43
N TYR A 546 23.43 14.80 19.56
CA TYR A 546 23.78 14.86 18.15
C TYR A 546 23.60 16.28 17.59
N THR A 547 24.57 16.73 16.82
CA THR A 547 24.47 17.96 16.04
C THR A 547 24.51 17.60 14.55
N ASP A 548 23.53 18.05 13.78
CA ASP A 548 23.48 17.79 12.35
C ASP A 548 24.47 18.67 11.55
N LYS A 549 24.54 18.45 10.24
CA LYS A 549 25.44 19.18 9.35
C LYS A 549 25.11 20.68 9.23
N LEU A 550 23.94 21.09 9.69
CA LEU A 550 23.47 22.49 9.70
C LEU A 550 23.70 23.16 11.07
N GLY A 551 24.33 22.45 12.01
CA GLY A 551 24.59 22.93 13.37
C GLY A 551 23.36 22.89 14.29
N ILE A 552 22.32 22.12 13.93
CA ILE A 552 21.13 21.96 14.76
C ILE A 552 21.37 20.84 15.76
N ASN A 553 21.14 21.15 17.03
CA ASN A 553 21.30 20.21 18.15
C ASN A 553 20.07 19.35 18.37
N PHE A 554 20.28 18.08 18.69
CA PHE A 554 19.25 17.09 18.98
C PHE A 554 19.58 16.30 20.23
N THR A 555 18.55 15.99 21.00
CA THR A 555 18.58 14.97 22.05
C THR A 555 18.19 13.64 21.43
N GLU A 556 18.97 12.59 21.70
CA GLU A 556 18.64 11.21 21.34
C GLU A 556 18.00 10.49 22.52
N PHE A 557 16.92 9.74 22.28
CA PHE A 557 16.29 8.90 23.28
C PHE A 557 15.84 7.58 22.65
N VAL A 558 15.91 6.54 23.44
CA VAL A 558 15.52 5.20 23.01
C VAL A 558 14.00 5.07 23.14
N VAL A 559 13.34 4.76 22.02
CA VAL A 559 11.93 4.39 21.99
C VAL A 559 11.85 2.88 22.00
N VAL A 560 11.15 2.33 22.95
CA VAL A 560 11.03 0.89 23.16
C VAL A 560 9.59 0.46 22.93
N HIS A 561 9.42 -0.72 22.31
CA HIS A 561 8.10 -1.34 22.16
C HIS A 561 7.45 -1.50 23.54
N PRO A 562 6.25 -0.96 23.76
CA PRO A 562 5.65 -0.91 25.10
C PRO A 562 5.52 -2.29 25.76
N GLN A 563 5.28 -3.33 24.96
CA GLN A 563 5.15 -4.68 25.53
C GLN A 563 6.51 -5.29 25.90
N LEU A 564 7.60 -4.92 25.22
CA LEU A 564 8.96 -5.28 25.64
C LEU A 564 9.32 -4.63 26.97
N LYS A 565 8.92 -3.34 27.18
CA LYS A 565 9.10 -2.66 28.46
C LYS A 565 8.38 -3.42 29.59
N LYS A 566 7.09 -3.78 29.39
CA LYS A 566 6.31 -4.56 30.36
C LYS A 566 6.90 -5.95 30.64
N TRP A 567 7.45 -6.60 29.61
CA TRP A 567 8.14 -7.86 29.81
C TRP A 567 9.40 -7.70 30.69
N ALA A 568 10.18 -6.65 30.43
CA ALA A 568 11.36 -6.33 31.23
C ALA A 568 10.98 -5.98 32.68
N GLU A 569 9.90 -5.24 32.91
CA GLU A 569 9.33 -4.94 34.22
C GLU A 569 8.95 -6.21 34.99
N ALA A 570 8.40 -7.20 34.32
CA ALA A 570 7.99 -8.46 34.91
C ALA A 570 9.14 -9.43 35.22
N ASN A 571 10.25 -9.37 34.45
CA ASN A 571 11.34 -10.34 34.52
C ASN A 571 12.66 -9.78 35.04
N MET A 572 12.82 -8.45 35.13
CA MET A 572 14.05 -7.74 35.49
C MET A 572 13.73 -6.60 36.48
N SER A 573 13.11 -6.95 37.60
CA SER A 573 12.63 -6.00 38.59
C SER A 573 13.72 -5.07 39.18
N GLU A 574 14.98 -5.48 39.14
CA GLU A 574 16.14 -4.69 39.55
C GLU A 574 16.40 -3.47 38.66
N LEU A 575 15.85 -3.44 37.43
CA LEU A 575 16.02 -2.34 36.49
C LEU A 575 14.87 -1.32 36.54
N LEU A 576 13.81 -1.58 37.30
CA LEU A 576 12.57 -0.77 37.30
C LEU A 576 12.82 0.73 37.51
N SER A 577 13.76 1.11 38.40
CA SER A 577 14.08 2.52 38.69
C SER A 577 14.92 3.21 37.62
N LYS A 578 15.40 2.47 36.61
CA LYS A 578 16.34 2.96 35.58
C LYS A 578 15.82 2.88 34.15
N PHE A 579 14.62 2.36 33.91
CA PHE A 579 14.14 2.11 32.54
C PHE A 579 14.16 3.34 31.61
N ASP A 580 13.91 4.52 32.14
CA ASP A 580 13.90 5.75 31.37
C ASP A 580 15.34 6.31 31.10
N GLU A 581 16.34 5.74 31.76
CA GLU A 581 17.76 6.13 31.65
C GLU A 581 18.58 5.11 30.87
N LEU A 582 18.01 3.93 30.52
CA LEU A 582 18.75 2.88 29.82
C LEU A 582 19.19 3.30 28.42
N THR A 583 20.45 3.01 28.13
CA THR A 583 21.06 3.24 26.83
C THR A 583 20.56 2.23 25.78
N GLU A 584 20.79 2.52 24.48
CA GLU A 584 20.51 1.60 23.39
C GLU A 584 21.14 0.21 23.59
N LYS A 585 22.38 0.17 24.08
CA LYS A 585 23.10 -1.09 24.35
C LYS A 585 22.49 -1.90 25.48
N GLU A 586 22.03 -1.25 26.52
CA GLU A 586 21.33 -1.93 27.62
C GLU A 586 19.98 -2.49 27.17
N TRP A 587 19.25 -1.76 26.35
CA TRP A 587 18.03 -2.28 25.73
C TRP A 587 18.30 -3.43 24.74
N GLU A 588 19.43 -3.43 24.04
CA GLU A 588 19.86 -4.58 23.22
C GLU A 588 20.07 -5.84 24.06
N GLU A 589 20.71 -5.74 25.22
CA GLU A 589 20.90 -6.89 26.12
C GLU A 589 19.59 -7.41 26.74
N ILE A 590 18.65 -6.51 27.05
CA ILE A 590 17.29 -6.85 27.48
C ILE A 590 16.55 -7.56 26.34
N TYR A 591 16.60 -7.01 25.13
CA TYR A 591 15.97 -7.58 23.95
C TYR A 591 16.45 -9.00 23.65
N LYS A 592 17.77 -9.26 23.75
CA LYS A 592 18.35 -10.59 23.53
C LYS A 592 17.79 -11.68 24.44
N GLN A 593 17.26 -11.31 25.61
CA GLN A 593 16.66 -12.25 26.56
C GLN A 593 15.13 -12.37 26.39
N SER A 594 14.54 -11.54 25.57
CA SER A 594 13.07 -11.46 25.40
C SER A 594 12.53 -12.45 24.36
N PRO A 595 11.23 -12.74 24.37
CA PRO A 595 10.57 -13.54 23.34
C PRO A 595 10.60 -12.93 21.94
N TRP A 596 10.87 -11.63 21.80
CA TRP A 596 10.99 -10.97 20.51
C TRP A 596 12.36 -11.16 19.85
N TYR A 597 13.37 -11.65 20.56
CA TYR A 597 14.70 -11.88 20.00
C TYR A 597 14.65 -12.92 18.87
N GLU A 598 15.18 -12.56 17.70
CA GLU A 598 15.10 -13.36 16.46
C GLU A 598 13.66 -13.66 16.01
N SER A 599 12.71 -12.79 16.39
CA SER A 599 11.28 -12.95 16.13
C SER A 599 10.62 -11.63 15.69
N CYS A 600 11.44 -10.66 15.27
CA CYS A 600 11.00 -9.41 14.66
C CYS A 600 10.89 -9.51 13.14
N ALA A 601 10.32 -8.49 12.51
CA ALA A 601 9.97 -8.52 11.08
C ALA A 601 11.13 -8.84 10.12
N GLN A 602 12.36 -8.46 10.49
CA GLN A 602 13.56 -8.68 9.68
C GLN A 602 14.30 -9.99 10.01
N ASP A 603 13.92 -10.66 11.11
CA ASP A 603 14.63 -11.83 11.63
C ASP A 603 13.92 -13.14 11.25
N ILE A 604 12.61 -13.06 10.99
CA ILE A 604 11.78 -14.25 10.72
C ILE A 604 12.00 -14.72 9.28
N ASP A 605 12.31 -16.02 9.16
CA ASP A 605 12.34 -16.70 7.86
C ASP A 605 11.00 -16.57 7.12
N TRP A 606 11.05 -16.26 5.84
CA TRP A 606 9.84 -16.04 5.05
C TRP A 606 8.91 -17.24 4.95
N GLY A 607 9.44 -18.47 4.96
CA GLY A 607 8.63 -19.69 4.93
C GLY A 607 7.78 -19.83 6.19
N ARG A 608 8.35 -19.53 7.36
CA ARG A 608 7.60 -19.50 8.63
C ARG A 608 6.56 -18.39 8.66
N ARG A 609 6.85 -17.26 7.99
CA ARG A 609 5.91 -16.14 7.87
C ARG A 609 4.71 -16.53 7.01
N VAL A 610 4.92 -17.24 5.90
CA VAL A 610 3.86 -17.79 5.04
C VAL A 610 3.04 -18.83 5.80
N GLU A 611 3.68 -19.69 6.57
CA GLU A 611 3.02 -20.74 7.37
C GLU A 611 2.03 -20.13 8.39
N VAL A 612 2.45 -19.18 9.21
CA VAL A 612 1.55 -18.55 10.20
C VAL A 612 0.39 -17.83 9.53
N GLN A 613 0.63 -17.18 8.38
CA GLN A 613 -0.45 -16.56 7.61
C GLN A 613 -1.44 -17.61 7.10
N GLY A 614 -0.95 -18.75 6.62
CA GLY A 614 -1.78 -19.90 6.21
C GLY A 614 -2.66 -20.42 7.32
N ILE A 615 -2.12 -20.55 8.53
CA ILE A 615 -2.86 -20.98 9.72
C ILE A 615 -3.99 -20.00 10.05
N VAL A 616 -3.68 -18.72 10.15
CA VAL A 616 -4.67 -17.67 10.45
C VAL A 616 -5.73 -17.60 9.35
N GLN A 617 -5.32 -17.65 8.07
CA GLN A 617 -6.22 -17.64 6.92
C GLN A 617 -7.19 -18.83 6.96
N LYS A 618 -6.67 -20.00 7.23
CA LYS A 618 -7.46 -21.24 7.22
C LYS A 618 -8.46 -21.31 8.38
N TYR A 619 -8.02 -20.98 9.58
CA TYR A 619 -8.79 -21.29 10.80
C TYR A 619 -9.58 -20.10 11.37
N LEU A 620 -9.36 -18.87 10.87
CA LEU A 620 -10.08 -17.71 11.39
C LEU A 620 -10.67 -16.79 10.30
N ILE A 621 -10.04 -16.68 9.13
CA ILE A 621 -10.36 -15.59 8.21
C ILE A 621 -11.31 -16.01 7.10
N THR A 622 -12.47 -15.37 7.02
CA THR A 622 -13.42 -15.54 5.92
C THR A 622 -13.11 -14.61 4.75
N HIS A 623 -12.65 -13.38 5.00
CA HIS A 623 -12.16 -12.46 3.97
C HIS A 623 -10.71 -12.76 3.56
N SER A 624 -9.81 -11.83 3.75
CA SER A 624 -8.39 -11.96 3.43
C SER A 624 -7.53 -11.39 4.56
N ILE A 625 -6.23 -11.35 4.34
CA ILE A 625 -5.22 -10.88 5.29
C ILE A 625 -4.36 -9.82 4.63
N SER A 626 -4.22 -8.66 5.27
CA SER A 626 -3.16 -7.70 4.97
C SER A 626 -1.88 -8.16 5.67
N SER A 627 -0.93 -8.64 4.91
CA SER A 627 0.33 -9.14 5.45
C SER A 627 1.50 -8.85 4.53
N THR A 628 2.64 -8.49 5.13
CA THR A 628 3.87 -8.16 4.42
C THR A 628 5.02 -9.06 4.88
N VAL A 629 5.68 -9.70 3.93
CA VAL A 629 6.96 -10.36 4.16
C VAL A 629 8.07 -9.34 3.97
N ASN A 630 8.80 -9.04 5.05
CA ASN A 630 9.93 -8.11 5.01
C ASN A 630 11.20 -8.88 4.68
N LEU A 631 11.94 -8.43 3.68
CA LEU A 631 13.12 -9.08 3.16
C LEU A 631 14.34 -8.16 3.20
N PRO A 632 15.53 -8.70 3.40
CA PRO A 632 16.77 -7.93 3.36
C PRO A 632 17.04 -7.40 1.93
N ASN A 633 17.85 -6.35 1.83
CA ASN A 633 18.19 -5.72 0.56
C ASN A 633 18.80 -6.69 -0.48
N ASN A 634 19.59 -7.65 -0.02
CA ASN A 634 20.32 -8.61 -0.86
C ASN A 634 19.51 -9.84 -1.30
N VAL A 635 18.21 -9.90 -1.01
CA VAL A 635 17.35 -11.01 -1.45
C VAL A 635 17.33 -11.10 -2.98
N SER A 636 17.35 -12.31 -3.50
CA SER A 636 17.26 -12.57 -4.94
C SER A 636 15.82 -12.47 -5.46
N LYS A 637 15.66 -12.27 -6.77
CA LYS A 637 14.33 -12.32 -7.42
C LYS A 637 13.73 -13.72 -7.35
N GLU A 638 14.56 -14.74 -7.39
CA GLU A 638 14.15 -16.13 -7.27
C GLU A 638 13.52 -16.40 -5.91
N GLU A 639 14.09 -15.88 -4.82
CA GLU A 639 13.50 -15.98 -3.48
C GLU A 639 12.14 -15.29 -3.41
N VAL A 640 11.99 -14.10 -4.01
CA VAL A 640 10.69 -13.43 -4.10
C VAL A 640 9.67 -14.27 -4.87
N SER A 641 10.08 -14.89 -5.97
CA SER A 641 9.22 -15.84 -6.71
C SER A 641 8.81 -17.02 -5.84
N ASN A 642 9.75 -17.62 -5.11
CA ASN A 642 9.49 -18.75 -4.24
C ASN A 642 8.50 -18.41 -3.12
N ILE A 643 8.57 -17.22 -2.54
CA ILE A 643 7.62 -16.73 -1.53
C ILE A 643 6.20 -16.72 -2.08
N TYR A 644 5.98 -16.14 -3.27
CA TYR A 644 4.65 -16.10 -3.88
C TYR A 644 4.15 -17.49 -4.30
N MET A 645 5.02 -18.35 -4.84
CA MET A 645 4.66 -19.72 -5.20
C MET A 645 4.28 -20.53 -3.96
N GLU A 646 5.04 -20.41 -2.87
CA GLU A 646 4.75 -21.09 -1.61
C GLU A 646 3.46 -20.56 -0.97
N ALA A 647 3.21 -19.24 -1.04
CA ALA A 647 1.97 -18.64 -0.59
C ALA A 647 0.76 -19.23 -1.34
N TRP A 648 0.84 -19.37 -2.66
CA TRP A 648 -0.20 -20.02 -3.45
C TRP A 648 -0.41 -21.49 -3.06
N ARG A 649 0.67 -22.27 -2.92
CA ARG A 649 0.61 -23.68 -2.53
C ARG A 649 0.01 -23.87 -1.13
N ASN A 650 0.28 -22.96 -0.20
CA ASN A 650 -0.33 -22.94 1.14
C ASN A 650 -1.76 -22.37 1.16
N GLY A 651 -2.35 -22.07 0.01
CA GLY A 651 -3.73 -21.61 -0.10
C GLY A 651 -3.98 -20.23 0.47
N LEU A 652 -2.98 -19.35 0.49
CA LEU A 652 -3.17 -17.96 0.84
C LEU A 652 -4.04 -17.25 -0.19
N LYS A 653 -4.75 -16.23 0.25
CA LYS A 653 -5.59 -15.37 -0.60
C LYS A 653 -4.83 -14.23 -1.25
N GLY A 654 -3.71 -13.84 -0.67
CA GLY A 654 -2.82 -12.80 -1.16
C GLY A 654 -1.65 -12.62 -0.20
N ILE A 655 -0.61 -11.96 -0.68
CA ILE A 655 0.58 -11.65 0.10
C ILE A 655 1.30 -10.47 -0.53
N THR A 656 1.95 -9.66 0.29
CA THR A 656 2.81 -8.56 -0.14
C THR A 656 4.25 -8.83 0.29
N VAL A 657 5.19 -8.46 -0.56
CA VAL A 657 6.62 -8.55 -0.27
C VAL A 657 7.22 -7.14 -0.24
N TYR A 658 7.99 -6.84 0.79
CA TYR A 658 8.75 -5.63 0.91
C TYR A 658 10.24 -5.96 1.05
N ARG A 659 11.04 -5.55 0.07
CA ARG A 659 12.51 -5.66 0.14
C ARG A 659 13.08 -4.34 0.68
N ASP A 660 13.98 -4.43 1.64
CA ASP A 660 14.65 -3.25 2.19
C ASP A 660 15.37 -2.47 1.08
N GLY A 661 15.16 -1.15 1.05
CA GLY A 661 15.67 -0.26 0.01
C GLY A 661 14.87 -0.25 -1.31
N SER A 662 13.76 -1.02 -1.44
CA SER A 662 12.86 -0.93 -2.62
C SER A 662 12.03 0.36 -2.64
N ARG A 663 11.84 0.98 -1.48
CA ARG A 663 11.22 2.30 -1.28
C ARG A 663 11.98 3.09 -0.23
N GLU A 664 11.90 4.42 -0.25
CA GLU A 664 12.42 5.24 0.84
C GLU A 664 11.65 4.93 2.12
N GLY A 665 12.35 4.37 3.11
CA GLY A 665 11.77 3.98 4.40
C GLY A 665 11.49 5.18 5.30
N ILE A 666 10.36 5.15 6.01
CA ILE A 666 10.01 6.16 7.03
C ILE A 666 10.81 5.93 8.33
N MET A 667 11.18 4.68 8.60
CA MET A 667 12.02 4.29 9.75
C MET A 667 13.37 3.80 9.26
N ILE A 668 14.43 4.41 9.74
CA ILE A 668 15.81 4.06 9.39
C ILE A 668 16.44 3.40 10.61
N LYS A 669 16.85 2.13 10.51
CA LYS A 669 17.78 1.54 11.47
C LYS A 669 19.10 2.30 11.39
N LYS A 670 19.66 2.71 12.53
CA LYS A 670 21.02 3.20 12.60
C LYS A 670 21.94 1.99 12.34
N GLU A 671 22.31 1.75 11.08
CA GLU A 671 23.33 0.76 10.79
C GLU A 671 24.61 1.16 11.53
N GLN A 672 25.19 0.21 12.27
CA GLN A 672 26.59 0.33 12.66
C GLN A 672 27.35 0.55 11.35
N LYS A 673 27.99 1.71 11.22
CA LYS A 673 28.82 2.04 10.08
C LYS A 673 29.75 0.87 9.79
N LYS A 674 29.43 0.04 8.80
CA LYS A 674 30.45 -0.52 7.97
C LYS A 674 31.07 0.65 7.21
N GLU A 675 32.36 0.86 7.36
CA GLU A 675 33.10 2.01 6.83
C GLU A 675 33.18 2.10 5.29
N ASP A 676 32.25 1.48 4.53
CA ASP A 676 32.33 1.36 3.08
C ASP A 676 31.24 2.05 2.26
N ASP A 677 30.29 2.78 2.88
CA ASP A 677 29.41 3.71 2.15
C ASP A 677 29.67 5.15 2.58
N LYS A 678 30.89 5.62 2.33
CA LYS A 678 31.12 7.05 2.22
C LYS A 678 30.36 7.55 1.01
N PHE A 679 29.21 8.19 1.23
CA PHE A 679 28.83 9.30 0.39
C PHE A 679 30.04 10.22 0.42
N GLU A 680 31.00 10.06 -0.52
CA GLU A 680 32.08 11.00 -0.73
C GLU A 680 31.44 12.31 -1.16
N SER A 681 30.95 13.10 -0.19
CA SER A 681 30.76 14.51 -0.42
C SER A 681 32.16 15.04 -0.76
N TYR A 682 32.43 15.24 -2.04
CA TYR A 682 33.60 15.96 -2.45
C TYR A 682 33.51 17.35 -1.87
N VAL A 683 34.08 17.55 -0.70
CA VAL A 683 34.18 18.85 -0.03
C VAL A 683 35.04 19.82 -0.85
N SER A 684 35.82 19.29 -1.80
CA SER A 684 36.55 20.08 -2.82
C SER A 684 36.64 19.33 -4.15
N ALA A 685 36.38 20.02 -5.25
CA ALA A 685 36.63 19.48 -6.58
C ALA A 685 38.13 19.09 -6.75
N PRO A 686 38.44 17.99 -7.46
CA PRO A 686 39.82 17.65 -7.81
C PRO A 686 40.53 18.84 -8.39
N LYS A 687 41.80 19.02 -8.04
CA LYS A 687 42.60 20.15 -8.54
C LYS A 687 42.66 20.09 -10.07
N ARG A 688 42.12 21.12 -10.73
CA ARG A 688 42.11 21.21 -12.19
C ARG A 688 43.53 21.22 -12.76
N PRO A 689 43.88 20.34 -13.71
CA PRO A 689 45.10 20.44 -14.48
C PRO A 689 45.19 21.78 -15.24
N LYS A 690 46.38 22.26 -15.51
CA LYS A 690 46.56 23.49 -16.24
C LYS A 690 45.95 23.41 -17.63
N THR A 691 46.05 22.27 -18.30
CA THR A 691 45.48 21.97 -19.63
C THR A 691 44.62 20.70 -19.53
N LEU A 692 43.45 20.70 -20.15
CA LEU A 692 42.54 19.56 -20.29
C LEU A 692 42.27 19.29 -21.77
N HIS A 693 42.13 18.04 -22.17
CA HIS A 693 41.55 17.66 -23.44
C HIS A 693 40.09 18.09 -23.45
N ALA A 694 39.59 18.52 -24.58
CA ALA A 694 38.24 19.00 -24.74
C ALA A 694 37.63 18.61 -26.08
N ASP A 695 36.37 18.21 -26.04
CA ASP A 695 35.54 18.03 -27.23
C ASP A 695 34.89 19.38 -27.56
N PHE A 696 34.94 19.73 -28.86
CA PHE A 696 34.38 20.94 -29.41
C PHE A 696 33.12 20.64 -30.24
N TYR A 697 32.08 21.38 -29.97
CA TYR A 697 30.81 21.31 -30.70
C TYR A 697 30.38 22.68 -31.19
N SER A 698 29.88 22.76 -32.40
CA SER A 698 29.24 23.97 -32.96
C SER A 698 27.74 23.75 -33.07
N THR A 699 26.96 24.64 -32.47
CA THR A 699 25.51 24.55 -32.44
C THR A 699 24.85 25.88 -32.73
N LYS A 700 23.67 25.88 -33.41
CA LYS A 700 22.93 27.10 -33.74
C LYS A 700 21.70 27.24 -32.83
N VAL A 701 21.55 28.40 -32.20
CA VAL A 701 20.45 28.74 -31.31
C VAL A 701 19.90 30.10 -31.73
N LYS A 702 18.61 30.21 -32.08
CA LYS A 702 17.94 31.44 -32.52
C LYS A 702 18.68 32.22 -33.62
N GLY A 703 19.32 31.51 -34.57
CA GLY A 703 20.07 32.10 -35.63
C GLY A 703 21.54 32.43 -35.32
N GLU A 704 21.93 32.32 -34.06
CA GLU A 704 23.31 32.55 -33.59
C GLU A 704 24.09 31.25 -33.40
N VAL A 705 25.37 31.24 -33.72
CA VAL A 705 26.25 30.07 -33.59
C VAL A 705 27.01 30.13 -32.28
N PHE A 706 26.93 29.08 -31.51
CA PHE A 706 27.68 28.88 -30.26
C PHE A 706 28.65 27.73 -30.39
N TYR A 707 29.85 27.91 -29.86
CA TYR A 707 30.88 26.92 -29.70
C TYR A 707 30.84 26.40 -28.28
N VAL A 708 30.59 25.11 -28.13
CA VAL A 708 30.51 24.47 -26.80
C VAL A 708 31.69 23.54 -26.64
N MET A 709 32.53 23.80 -25.65
CA MET A 709 33.72 23.04 -25.34
C MET A 709 33.55 22.30 -24.03
N VAL A 710 33.61 20.97 -24.06
CA VAL A 710 33.50 20.11 -22.88
C VAL A 710 34.90 19.62 -22.50
N GLY A 711 35.43 20.16 -21.41
CA GLY A 711 36.70 19.73 -20.88
C GLY A 711 36.61 18.39 -20.18
N LEU A 712 37.49 17.46 -20.52
CA LEU A 712 37.47 16.08 -20.01
C LEU A 712 38.59 15.87 -18.99
N TYR A 713 38.26 15.29 -17.84
CA TYR A 713 39.20 14.80 -16.84
C TYR A 713 39.03 13.29 -16.67
N LYS A 714 40.11 12.53 -16.92
CA LYS A 714 40.07 11.06 -16.96
C LYS A 714 38.91 10.54 -17.88
N ASN A 715 38.80 11.14 -19.07
CA ASN A 715 37.78 10.83 -20.06
C ASN A 715 36.32 11.00 -19.61
N LYS A 716 36.05 11.81 -18.58
CA LYS A 716 34.69 12.17 -18.12
C LYS A 716 34.48 13.67 -18.21
N PRO A 717 33.28 14.16 -18.52
CA PRO A 717 32.98 15.58 -18.48
C PRO A 717 33.33 16.19 -17.13
N TYR A 718 34.15 17.23 -17.16
CA TYR A 718 34.67 17.90 -15.96
C TYR A 718 34.26 19.37 -15.90
N GLU A 719 34.23 20.02 -17.06
CA GLU A 719 33.82 21.41 -17.22
C GLU A 719 33.24 21.68 -18.59
N ILE A 720 32.40 22.68 -18.70
CA ILE A 720 31.80 23.13 -19.95
C ILE A 720 32.01 24.63 -20.14
N PHE A 721 32.43 25.02 -21.33
CA PHE A 721 32.55 26.41 -21.75
C PHE A 721 31.70 26.60 -22.98
N VAL A 722 31.11 27.79 -23.10
CA VAL A 722 30.37 28.16 -24.27
C VAL A 722 30.86 29.52 -24.75
N TYR A 723 31.01 29.66 -26.03
CA TYR A 723 31.49 30.87 -26.68
C TYR A 723 30.62 31.25 -27.88
N LYS A 724 30.13 32.45 -27.93
CA LYS A 724 29.34 32.90 -29.07
C LYS A 724 30.25 33.25 -30.24
N SER A 725 30.06 32.64 -31.41
CA SER A 725 30.87 32.84 -32.60
C SER A 725 30.84 34.28 -33.04
N ASP A 726 32.02 34.84 -33.43
CA ASP A 726 32.15 36.24 -33.89
C ASP A 726 31.58 36.46 -35.27
N ASP A 727 31.69 35.49 -36.16
CA ASP A 727 31.31 35.51 -37.56
C ASP A 727 30.07 34.68 -37.88
N ASN A 728 29.42 34.17 -36.85
CA ASN A 728 28.25 33.27 -36.94
C ASN A 728 28.51 32.02 -37.82
N LYS A 729 29.77 31.57 -37.93
CA LYS A 729 30.20 30.46 -38.75
C LYS A 729 30.14 29.15 -37.98
N GLN A 730 29.50 28.14 -38.55
CA GLN A 730 29.56 26.78 -38.01
C GLN A 730 30.87 26.10 -38.36
N ILE A 731 31.50 25.43 -37.37
CA ILE A 731 32.72 24.64 -37.51
C ILE A 731 32.39 23.17 -37.24
N SER A 732 33.05 22.26 -37.92
CA SER A 732 32.87 20.83 -37.69
C SER A 732 33.26 20.45 -36.25
N ASN A 733 32.53 19.48 -35.64
CA ASN A 733 32.91 18.96 -34.34
C ASN A 733 34.29 18.33 -34.40
N HIS A 734 35.12 18.64 -33.40
CA HIS A 734 36.52 18.17 -33.35
C HIS A 734 37.00 18.15 -31.87
N THR A 735 38.21 17.76 -31.65
CA THR A 735 38.83 17.78 -30.31
C THR A 735 39.95 18.81 -30.24
N GLY A 736 40.25 19.31 -29.05
CA GLY A 736 41.26 20.27 -28.78
C GLY A 736 41.67 20.28 -27.31
N THR A 737 42.23 21.41 -26.86
CA THR A 737 42.64 21.58 -25.46
C THR A 737 42.15 22.89 -24.86
N ILE A 738 41.76 22.85 -23.59
CA ILE A 738 41.44 24.03 -22.80
C ILE A 738 42.56 24.28 -21.78
N THR A 739 43.29 25.37 -21.97
CA THR A 739 44.38 25.77 -21.09
C THR A 739 43.97 26.96 -20.24
N LYS A 740 44.19 26.86 -18.91
CA LYS A 740 44.03 27.97 -17.98
C LYS A 740 45.25 28.91 -18.09
N VAL A 741 45.00 30.13 -18.56
CA VAL A 741 46.07 31.14 -18.76
C VAL A 741 46.32 31.91 -17.46
N LYS A 742 45.26 32.42 -16.81
CA LYS A 742 45.27 33.08 -15.52
C LYS A 742 43.97 32.89 -14.79
N LYS A 743 43.76 33.49 -13.62
CA LYS A 743 42.50 33.42 -12.88
C LYS A 743 41.34 33.86 -13.79
N SER A 744 40.34 32.99 -13.98
CA SER A 744 39.12 33.20 -14.78
C SER A 744 39.36 33.43 -16.29
N VAL A 745 40.55 33.15 -16.84
CA VAL A 745 40.83 33.24 -18.26
C VAL A 745 41.30 31.88 -18.78
N TYR A 746 40.58 31.36 -19.74
CA TYR A 746 40.83 30.09 -20.40
C TYR A 746 40.93 30.24 -21.90
N LYS A 747 41.88 29.54 -22.52
CA LYS A 747 42.11 29.49 -23.94
C LYS A 747 41.76 28.13 -24.49
N TYR A 748 41.09 28.10 -25.66
CA TYR A 748 40.87 26.87 -26.40
C TYR A 748 41.79 26.85 -27.63
N GLU A 749 42.41 25.70 -27.90
CA GLU A 749 43.27 25.49 -29.08
C GLU A 749 43.00 24.13 -29.70
N SER A 750 42.85 24.15 -31.03
CA SER A 750 42.81 22.98 -31.91
C SER A 750 43.43 23.34 -33.27
N ASP A 751 43.54 22.35 -34.15
CA ASP A 751 43.99 22.54 -35.51
C ASP A 751 43.08 23.41 -36.38
N GLN A 752 41.81 23.58 -35.93
CA GLN A 752 40.77 24.31 -36.70
C GLN A 752 40.55 25.72 -36.18
N ILE A 753 40.68 25.96 -34.85
CA ILE A 753 40.39 27.26 -34.24
C ILE A 753 41.19 27.48 -32.97
N VAL A 754 41.57 28.72 -32.75
CA VAL A 754 42.16 29.19 -31.50
C VAL A 754 41.30 30.31 -30.92
N ILE A 755 40.82 30.16 -29.67
CA ILE A 755 40.03 31.17 -28.98
C ILE A 755 40.79 31.58 -27.71
N GLY A 756 41.25 32.84 -27.68
CA GLY A 756 42.14 33.34 -26.64
C GLY A 756 41.50 33.48 -25.23
N ASN A 757 40.18 33.72 -25.17
CA ASN A 757 39.42 33.76 -23.93
C ASN A 757 38.00 33.23 -24.16
N ILE A 758 37.76 31.99 -23.78
CA ILE A 758 36.46 31.31 -24.00
C ILE A 758 35.40 31.67 -22.94
N SER A 759 35.69 32.54 -22.00
CA SER A 759 34.77 32.98 -20.95
C SER A 759 34.13 34.37 -21.27
N GLN A 760 34.39 34.96 -22.40
CA GLN A 760 33.83 36.23 -22.83
C GLN A 760 32.64 36.06 -23.76
N LYS A 761 31.72 37.02 -23.77
CA LYS A 761 30.59 37.14 -24.71
C LYS A 761 29.31 36.29 -24.40
N LEU A 762 29.06 35.99 -23.16
CA LEU A 762 27.77 35.43 -22.71
C LEU A 762 27.00 36.45 -21.85
N SER A 763 25.68 36.36 -21.84
CA SER A 763 24.87 37.05 -20.85
C SER A 763 25.22 36.54 -19.43
N THR A 764 24.90 37.34 -18.42
CA THR A 764 25.12 36.94 -17.03
C THR A 764 24.47 35.62 -16.70
N GLU A 765 23.26 35.36 -17.21
CA GLU A 765 22.48 34.14 -16.99
C GLU A 765 23.11 32.91 -17.70
N GLU A 766 23.52 33.06 -18.95
CA GLU A 766 24.20 32.02 -19.73
C GLU A 766 25.54 31.63 -19.09
N LEU A 767 26.32 32.65 -18.66
CA LEU A 767 27.56 32.42 -17.96
C LEU A 767 27.34 31.70 -16.61
N ALA A 768 26.37 32.11 -15.84
CA ALA A 768 26.02 31.47 -14.59
C ALA A 768 25.62 29.99 -14.80
N THR A 769 24.81 29.69 -15.79
CA THR A 769 24.38 28.33 -16.15
C THR A 769 25.57 27.45 -16.50
N ALA A 770 26.50 27.94 -17.32
CA ALA A 770 27.73 27.21 -17.69
C ALA A 770 28.64 26.95 -16.48
N LEU A 771 28.81 27.97 -15.60
CA LEU A 771 29.66 27.90 -14.41
C LEU A 771 29.11 26.94 -13.37
N TYR A 772 27.80 27.01 -13.07
CA TYR A 772 27.17 26.07 -12.14
C TYR A 772 27.20 24.65 -12.66
N SER A 773 26.91 24.42 -13.94
CA SER A 773 27.05 23.11 -14.57
C SER A 773 28.50 22.57 -14.48
N SER A 774 29.50 23.42 -14.73
CA SER A 774 30.89 23.05 -14.55
C SER A 774 31.24 22.74 -13.10
N MET A 775 30.75 23.51 -12.14
CA MET A 775 30.99 23.25 -10.72
C MET A 775 30.39 21.93 -10.29
N LEU A 776 29.17 21.62 -10.68
CA LEU A 776 28.51 20.35 -10.39
C LEU A 776 29.23 19.15 -11.01
N MET A 777 29.71 19.28 -12.27
CA MET A 777 30.49 18.21 -12.90
C MET A 777 31.83 18.02 -12.17
N ARG A 778 32.53 19.08 -11.77
CA ARG A 778 33.78 19.03 -11.00
C ARG A 778 33.64 18.39 -9.64
N THR A 779 32.51 18.56 -8.99
CA THR A 779 32.17 17.93 -7.69
C THR A 779 31.63 16.51 -7.82
N GLY A 780 31.61 15.96 -9.03
CA GLY A 780 31.18 14.57 -9.27
C GLY A 780 29.66 14.34 -9.27
N ALA A 781 28.88 15.40 -9.37
CA ALA A 781 27.42 15.26 -9.50
C ALA A 781 27.07 14.44 -10.75
N ASN A 782 26.08 13.58 -10.64
CA ASN A 782 25.64 12.73 -11.75
C ASN A 782 25.10 13.60 -12.91
N LEU A 783 25.66 13.40 -14.09
CA LEU A 783 25.36 14.20 -15.29
C LEU A 783 23.86 14.18 -15.65
N LYS A 784 23.17 13.07 -15.38
CA LYS A 784 21.71 12.95 -15.57
C LYS A 784 20.92 13.96 -14.72
N TYR A 785 21.35 14.21 -13.49
CA TYR A 785 20.70 15.21 -12.63
C TYR A 785 21.01 16.64 -13.06
N ILE A 786 22.23 16.91 -13.52
CA ILE A 786 22.61 18.22 -14.05
C ILE A 786 21.73 18.56 -15.26
N ILE A 787 21.60 17.62 -16.18
CA ILE A 787 20.74 17.76 -17.38
C ILE A 787 19.28 17.99 -16.99
N LYS A 788 18.74 17.15 -16.10
CA LYS A 788 17.34 17.27 -15.65
C LYS A 788 17.06 18.59 -14.93
N THR A 789 18.02 19.10 -14.16
CA THR A 789 17.88 20.38 -13.46
C THR A 789 17.96 21.55 -14.44
N ALA A 790 18.88 21.51 -15.39
CA ALA A 790 19.00 22.56 -16.43
C ALA A 790 17.71 22.65 -17.28
N GLN A 791 17.08 21.52 -17.61
CA GLN A 791 15.82 21.49 -18.36
C GLN A 791 14.64 22.10 -17.58
N LYS A 792 14.63 22.02 -16.25
CA LYS A 792 13.57 22.66 -15.43
C LYS A 792 13.66 24.18 -15.40
N VAL A 793 14.83 24.74 -15.65
CA VAL A 793 15.07 26.20 -15.64
C VAL A 793 14.55 26.84 -16.94
N ASP A 794 14.65 26.11 -18.06
CA ASP A 794 14.25 26.61 -19.37
C ASP A 794 13.91 25.45 -20.30
N ASP A 795 12.62 25.26 -20.60
CA ASP A 795 12.05 24.25 -21.49
C ASP A 795 11.93 24.72 -22.95
N ASN A 796 12.37 25.94 -23.26
CA ASN A 796 12.38 26.44 -24.62
C ASN A 796 13.46 25.73 -25.45
N ILE A 797 13.04 24.97 -26.46
CA ILE A 797 13.91 24.18 -27.38
C ILE A 797 14.98 25.02 -28.06
N ALA A 798 14.74 26.30 -28.24
CA ALA A 798 15.65 27.25 -28.89
C ALA A 798 16.50 28.09 -27.92
N SER A 799 16.70 27.61 -26.68
CA SER A 799 17.47 28.35 -25.67
C SER A 799 18.94 27.89 -25.62
N PHE A 800 19.78 28.73 -25.03
CA PHE A 800 21.17 28.42 -24.69
C PHE A 800 21.28 27.18 -23.81
N THR A 801 20.42 27.10 -22.78
CA THR A 801 20.37 25.98 -21.85
C THR A 801 20.05 24.66 -22.57
N SER A 802 19.08 24.69 -23.49
CA SER A 802 18.73 23.52 -24.31
C SER A 802 19.86 23.07 -25.22
N ALA A 803 20.62 24.01 -25.79
CA ALA A 803 21.80 23.70 -26.58
C ALA A 803 22.89 23.01 -25.74
N MET A 804 23.16 23.52 -24.53
CA MET A 804 24.11 22.94 -23.58
C MET A 804 23.69 21.54 -23.15
N VAL A 805 22.43 21.35 -22.79
CA VAL A 805 21.85 20.07 -22.42
C VAL A 805 21.98 19.02 -23.52
N ARG A 806 21.69 19.41 -24.78
CA ARG A 806 21.83 18.55 -25.97
C ARG A 806 23.24 18.01 -26.12
N ILE A 807 24.25 18.81 -25.83
CA ILE A 807 25.65 18.39 -25.92
C ILE A 807 26.04 17.52 -24.72
N LEU A 808 25.64 17.86 -23.51
CA LEU A 808 25.91 17.04 -22.30
C LEU A 808 25.26 15.66 -22.38
N ARG A 809 24.13 15.50 -23.05
CA ARG A 809 23.48 14.20 -23.28
C ARG A 809 24.39 13.22 -24.04
N LYS A 810 25.25 13.69 -24.93
CA LYS A 810 26.18 12.81 -25.66
C LYS A 810 27.16 12.04 -24.76
N TYR A 811 27.30 12.44 -23.51
CA TYR A 811 28.14 11.78 -22.51
C TYR A 811 27.38 10.85 -21.54
N LEU A 812 26.07 10.73 -21.68
CA LEU A 812 25.30 9.69 -20.99
C LEU A 812 25.46 8.37 -21.76
N LYS A 813 25.61 7.27 -21.02
CA LYS A 813 25.49 5.93 -21.59
C LYS A 813 24.00 5.62 -21.69
N GLU A 814 23.41 5.79 -22.88
CA GLU A 814 22.00 5.52 -23.12
C GLU A 814 21.80 4.31 -24.05
N GLU A 815 20.68 3.61 -23.84
CA GLU A 815 20.21 2.55 -24.72
C GLU A 815 19.87 3.11 -26.10
N THR A 816 20.65 2.77 -27.10
CA THR A 816 20.38 3.13 -28.49
C THR A 816 19.45 2.12 -29.13
N LEU A 817 18.46 2.60 -29.92
CA LEU A 817 17.67 1.72 -30.77
C LEU A 817 18.55 1.20 -31.91
N GLU A 818 18.94 -0.06 -31.85
CA GLU A 818 19.69 -0.72 -32.90
C GLU A 818 18.84 -0.86 -34.16
N GLY A 819 19.26 -0.27 -35.26
CA GLY A 819 18.69 -0.46 -36.61
C GLY A 819 17.84 0.68 -37.15
N GLU A 820 17.36 1.63 -36.35
CA GLU A 820 16.58 2.79 -36.80
C GLU A 820 17.47 4.04 -36.93
N LYS A 821 17.31 4.78 -38.06
CA LYS A 821 18.00 6.05 -38.26
C LYS A 821 17.01 7.21 -38.33
N CYS A 822 17.44 8.38 -37.89
CA CYS A 822 16.64 9.59 -37.94
C CYS A 822 16.22 9.91 -39.40
N PRO A 823 14.91 10.16 -39.63
CA PRO A 823 14.40 10.46 -40.98
C PRO A 823 14.88 11.82 -41.52
N GLU A 824 15.32 12.74 -40.62
CA GLU A 824 15.77 14.07 -41.04
C GLU A 824 17.29 14.17 -41.26
N CYS A 825 18.11 13.49 -40.47
CA CYS A 825 19.56 13.63 -40.54
C CYS A 825 20.32 12.32 -40.64
N GLY A 826 19.66 11.16 -40.58
CA GLY A 826 20.32 9.86 -40.61
C GLY A 826 21.04 9.50 -39.31
N GLY A 827 20.95 10.33 -38.27
CA GLY A 827 21.63 10.15 -36.99
C GLY A 827 20.99 9.11 -36.10
N LYS A 828 21.60 8.86 -34.94
CA LYS A 828 21.14 7.85 -33.97
C LYS A 828 19.86 8.27 -33.27
N LEU A 829 18.92 7.32 -33.11
CA LEU A 829 17.69 7.50 -32.36
C LEU A 829 17.80 6.85 -30.98
N ILE A 830 17.23 7.53 -29.97
CA ILE A 830 17.07 7.03 -28.61
C ILE A 830 15.61 7.12 -28.20
N ARG A 831 15.17 6.23 -27.32
CA ARG A 831 13.83 6.30 -26.72
C ARG A 831 13.93 6.91 -25.35
N GLU A 832 13.22 8.03 -25.13
CA GLU A 832 13.19 8.74 -23.88
C GLU A 832 11.76 9.22 -23.57
N ASN A 833 11.24 8.89 -22.37
CA ASN A 833 9.89 9.29 -21.92
C ASN A 833 8.74 8.94 -22.90
N GLY A 834 8.83 7.80 -23.57
CA GLY A 834 7.82 7.36 -24.55
C GLY A 834 7.95 8.00 -25.94
N CYS A 835 8.88 8.92 -26.14
CA CYS A 835 9.18 9.54 -27.43
C CYS A 835 10.51 9.03 -27.98
N ILE A 836 10.62 8.95 -29.33
CA ILE A 836 11.87 8.67 -30.02
C ILE A 836 12.51 9.99 -30.38
N HIS A 837 13.76 10.22 -29.99
CA HIS A 837 14.50 11.45 -30.25
C HIS A 837 15.78 11.16 -31.04
N CYS A 838 16.14 12.04 -31.94
CA CYS A 838 17.42 12.02 -32.58
C CYS A 838 18.47 12.78 -31.75
N ILE A 839 19.57 12.12 -31.45
CA ILE A 839 20.67 12.69 -30.64
C ILE A 839 21.36 13.84 -31.43
N ASP A 840 21.41 13.73 -32.75
CA ASP A 840 22.20 14.62 -33.60
C ASP A 840 21.47 15.89 -34.02
N CYS A 841 20.17 15.82 -34.37
CA CYS A 841 19.41 16.97 -34.86
C CYS A 841 18.24 17.38 -33.94
N GLY A 842 17.93 16.61 -32.89
CA GLY A 842 16.80 16.89 -31.98
C GLY A 842 15.43 16.55 -32.54
N TRP A 843 15.34 15.90 -33.73
CA TRP A 843 14.08 15.39 -34.22
C TRP A 843 13.43 14.48 -33.18
N SER A 844 12.11 14.62 -33.05
CA SER A 844 11.35 13.87 -32.04
C SER A 844 10.06 13.35 -32.63
N ARG A 845 9.73 12.11 -32.29
CA ARG A 845 8.45 11.47 -32.56
C ARG A 845 7.91 10.88 -31.27
N CYS A 846 6.84 11.46 -30.76
CA CYS A 846 6.06 10.88 -29.69
C CYS A 846 4.97 10.00 -30.29
N GLY A 847 4.88 8.73 -29.84
CA GLY A 847 3.91 7.74 -30.29
C GLY A 847 2.57 7.91 -29.67
#